data_e01ce7da53ef8f1cb9909108f7533a5c
#
_entry.id   e01ce7da53ef8f1cb9909108f7533a5c
#
_cell.length_a   1.000
_cell.length_b   1.000
_cell.length_c   1.000
_cell.angle_alpha   90.00
_cell.angle_beta   90.00
_cell.angle_gamma   90.00
#
_symmetry.space_group_name_H-M   'P 1'
#
loop_
_entity.id
_entity.type
_entity.pdbx_description
1 polymer ?
#
loop_
_entity_poly.entity_id
_entity_poly.type
_entity_poly.pdbx_seq_one_letter_code
_entity_poly.pdbx_strand_id
1 'polypeptide(L)'
;NKSPYWIDPTTGLPTDQYFSLNSSYEGSFSMSGSKGNHFNPVAMAELGFNKTNVRDEKMTVTMEYDFPFDLRFRGWVSLYMKTQKNNKFLPQAATGVLMNSIYANQAIDATSDAYSLQSEWKLLYNKVFGEKHGLTATGVFRTYQSESTSTSNSTYGNASANLSDPVIGSAVAGANSASNERRTVTLTGQVVYNYDSRYVLNGTINYEGNSSMGRNNRFATYPSCGLAWNIDREHFWSDGFHKVVNEAKVRASLAWTGKSPSGSSDYYGAFQSMGTYVTNPAIYPSRMQLDKLKWESTREWDLGFDFRFFNRLNITLDYYDKKTTDLLSRNVEISSTTGYAKLSWMNSGSLSNKGFEARFDYDVIKRGPWSLRVNANASRNINKVEVLPANYTQEKYTFGNGNYAMRIVEGQPIGAFYGYRYKGVYQNTNETYAKDAAGNVMYDVNGKPITMRNGSTLVYPGDAKYEDVNKDGVINEKDIVYLGNANPKLIFGGGFSLKWKDLSLTTVFYGRLGQKVINSARMNLENMYGKNNQSTAVLNRWRSEGDQTDIPRALYGMGYNYLGSDRFVEDATYVRLKTLTLCYNVPKKFLSKLGWGISACKIYATGYDLFTFTSYSGQDPEVGMPSAKSLVRDNATTPVSKRYVFNINLNF
;
A
#
# COMPACT_ATOMS: atom_id res chain seq x y z
N ASN A 1 -1.04 -18.36 27.69
CA ASN A 1 0.23 -19.02 27.39
C ASN A 1 0.13 -20.48 27.73
N LYS A 2 -0.12 -21.30 26.74
CA LYS A 2 -0.16 -22.74 26.92
C LYS A 2 1.03 -23.35 26.21
N SER A 3 1.60 -24.43 26.76
CA SER A 3 2.64 -25.22 26.12
C SER A 3 2.19 -25.61 24.72
N PRO A 4 3.09 -25.60 23.70
CA PRO A 4 2.78 -26.18 22.39
C PRO A 4 2.59 -27.72 22.45
N TYR A 5 3.01 -28.32 23.55
CA TYR A 5 2.87 -29.75 23.81
C TYR A 5 1.72 -30.00 24.79
N TRP A 6 1.17 -31.20 24.69
CA TRP A 6 0.18 -31.68 25.63
C TRP A 6 0.78 -31.75 27.05
N ILE A 7 0.06 -31.26 28.05
CA ILE A 7 0.44 -31.38 29.46
C ILE A 7 -0.23 -32.60 30.04
N ASP A 8 0.54 -33.54 30.55
CA ASP A 8 0.05 -34.71 31.26
C ASP A 8 -0.71 -34.24 32.53
N PRO A 9 -2.01 -34.56 32.67
CA PRO A 9 -2.80 -34.11 33.81
C PRO A 9 -2.35 -34.72 35.15
N THR A 10 -1.60 -35.82 35.10
CA THR A 10 -1.13 -36.53 36.31
C THR A 10 0.18 -35.94 36.83
N THR A 11 1.10 -35.64 35.93
CA THR A 11 2.43 -35.14 36.28
C THR A 11 2.57 -33.63 36.18
N GLY A 12 1.66 -32.95 35.47
CA GLY A 12 1.72 -31.52 35.17
C GLY A 12 2.87 -31.14 34.24
N LEU A 13 3.56 -32.09 33.63
CA LEU A 13 4.71 -31.85 32.73
C LEU A 13 4.30 -31.93 31.26
N PRO A 14 4.99 -31.20 30.36
CA PRO A 14 4.80 -31.35 28.91
C PRO A 14 5.19 -32.76 28.46
N THR A 15 4.36 -33.35 27.61
CA THR A 15 4.67 -34.58 26.87
C THR A 15 5.39 -34.27 25.58
N ASP A 16 5.79 -35.29 24.83
CA ASP A 16 6.32 -35.21 23.47
C ASP A 16 5.24 -35.04 22.38
N GLN A 17 3.97 -35.07 22.78
CA GLN A 17 2.82 -34.91 21.88
C GLN A 17 2.43 -33.43 21.72
N TYR A 18 2.19 -33.00 20.50
CA TYR A 18 1.71 -31.65 20.25
C TYR A 18 0.29 -31.44 20.69
N PHE A 19 0.03 -30.31 21.36
CA PHE A 19 -1.32 -29.90 21.70
C PHE A 19 -2.11 -29.59 20.43
N SER A 20 -3.27 -30.23 20.28
CA SER A 20 -4.20 -29.95 19.16
C SER A 20 -5.60 -29.68 19.72
N LEU A 21 -6.23 -28.61 19.22
CA LEU A 21 -7.64 -28.27 19.51
C LEU A 21 -8.63 -29.21 18.80
N ASN A 22 -8.15 -29.98 17.82
CA ASN A 22 -8.98 -30.84 16.97
C ASN A 22 -8.88 -32.33 17.35
N SER A 23 -7.97 -32.68 18.26
CA SER A 23 -7.86 -34.08 18.67
C SER A 23 -9.04 -34.49 19.57
N SER A 24 -9.64 -35.62 19.26
CA SER A 24 -10.67 -36.29 20.09
C SER A 24 -10.07 -37.07 21.26
N TYR A 25 -9.02 -36.56 21.89
CA TYR A 25 -8.51 -37.15 23.12
C TYR A 25 -9.53 -37.03 24.22
N GLU A 26 -9.79 -38.12 24.96
CA GLU A 26 -10.64 -38.10 26.13
C GLU A 26 -10.22 -37.01 27.11
N GLY A 27 -11.10 -36.04 27.36
CA GLY A 27 -10.82 -34.86 28.18
C GLY A 27 -10.49 -33.58 27.44
N SER A 28 -10.35 -33.58 26.11
CA SER A 28 -10.21 -32.34 25.34
C SER A 28 -11.55 -31.63 25.19
N PHE A 29 -11.61 -30.37 25.59
CA PHE A 29 -12.75 -29.50 25.29
C PHE A 29 -12.92 -29.41 23.76
N SER A 30 -13.92 -30.09 23.22
CA SER A 30 -14.36 -29.90 21.85
C SER A 30 -14.82 -28.47 21.67
N MET A 31 -13.99 -27.61 21.12
CA MET A 31 -14.40 -26.27 20.70
C MET A 31 -15.13 -26.40 19.36
N SER A 32 -16.45 -26.56 19.42
CA SER A 32 -17.32 -26.48 18.25
C SER A 32 -17.27 -25.06 17.64
N GLY A 33 -17.28 -24.95 16.31
CA GLY A 33 -17.35 -23.69 15.58
C GLY A 33 -16.06 -23.36 14.84
N SER A 34 -15.92 -22.12 14.37
CA SER A 34 -14.88 -21.57 13.49
C SER A 34 -13.41 -21.72 13.96
N LYS A 35 -13.16 -22.36 15.09
CA LYS A 35 -11.83 -22.61 15.66
C LYS A 35 -11.22 -23.96 15.22
N GLY A 36 -11.97 -24.81 14.54
CA GLY A 36 -11.50 -26.11 14.06
C GLY A 36 -10.33 -26.07 13.07
N ASN A 37 -10.01 -24.87 12.55
CA ASN A 37 -8.91 -24.66 11.58
C ASN A 37 -7.69 -23.95 12.20
N HIS A 38 -7.59 -23.86 13.52
CA HIS A 38 -6.44 -23.29 14.21
C HIS A 38 -5.49 -24.40 14.60
N PHE A 39 -4.40 -24.54 13.85
CA PHE A 39 -3.40 -25.58 14.06
C PHE A 39 -2.28 -25.09 14.98
N ASN A 40 -1.57 -26.04 15.58
CA ASN A 40 -0.42 -25.76 16.41
C ASN A 40 0.76 -25.27 15.52
N PRO A 41 1.22 -24.00 15.65
CA PRO A 41 2.26 -23.46 14.79
C PRO A 41 3.62 -24.16 14.97
N VAL A 42 3.92 -24.70 16.14
CA VAL A 42 5.16 -25.45 16.39
C VAL A 42 5.11 -26.80 15.67
N ALA A 43 4.01 -27.53 15.80
CA ALA A 43 3.81 -28.79 15.08
C ALA A 43 3.86 -28.61 13.55
N MET A 44 3.26 -27.51 13.05
CA MET A 44 3.31 -27.18 11.64
C MET A 44 4.74 -26.89 11.15
N ALA A 45 5.56 -26.21 11.98
CA ALA A 45 6.93 -25.86 11.62
C ALA A 45 7.88 -27.07 11.70
N GLU A 46 7.66 -28.00 12.62
CA GLU A 46 8.53 -29.15 12.82
C GLU A 46 8.17 -30.36 11.96
N LEU A 47 6.88 -30.60 11.72
CA LEU A 47 6.39 -31.78 11.00
C LEU A 47 6.01 -31.48 9.55
N GLY A 48 5.59 -30.27 9.25
CA GLY A 48 5.22 -29.85 7.91
C GLY A 48 6.40 -29.24 7.16
N PHE A 49 6.28 -29.13 5.84
CA PHE A 49 7.22 -28.34 5.05
C PHE A 49 6.50 -27.53 3.97
N ASN A 50 7.14 -26.44 3.58
CA ASN A 50 6.77 -25.60 2.44
C ASN A 50 8.07 -25.20 1.73
N LYS A 51 8.41 -25.91 0.66
CA LYS A 51 9.65 -25.74 -0.07
C LYS A 51 9.37 -25.07 -1.42
N THR A 52 9.99 -23.91 -1.61
CA THR A 52 9.93 -23.20 -2.89
C THR A 52 11.30 -23.19 -3.53
N ASN A 53 11.40 -23.71 -4.74
CA ASN A 53 12.56 -23.62 -5.59
C ASN A 53 12.27 -22.57 -6.67
N VAL A 54 13.17 -21.60 -6.81
CA VAL A 54 13.07 -20.54 -7.81
C VAL A 54 14.31 -20.58 -8.70
N ARG A 55 14.09 -20.58 -10.00
CA ARG A 55 15.12 -20.41 -11.01
C ARG A 55 14.81 -19.16 -11.82
N ASP A 56 15.69 -18.18 -11.73
CA ASP A 56 15.61 -16.91 -12.45
C ASP A 56 16.77 -16.82 -13.45
N GLU A 57 16.46 -16.61 -14.72
CA GLU A 57 17.44 -16.45 -15.77
C GLU A 57 17.17 -15.15 -16.53
N LYS A 58 18.19 -14.31 -16.67
CA LYS A 58 18.12 -13.08 -17.44
C LYS A 58 19.29 -12.97 -18.39
N MET A 59 18.99 -12.87 -19.67
CA MET A 59 19.96 -12.59 -20.72
C MET A 59 19.68 -11.20 -21.30
N THR A 60 20.72 -10.42 -21.48
CA THR A 60 20.58 -9.10 -22.13
C THR A 60 21.72 -8.93 -23.12
N VAL A 61 21.36 -8.62 -24.35
CA VAL A 61 22.30 -8.26 -25.40
C VAL A 61 22.14 -6.77 -25.70
N THR A 62 23.23 -6.04 -25.68
CA THR A 62 23.25 -4.59 -25.95
C THR A 62 24.16 -4.33 -27.14
N MET A 63 23.72 -3.47 -28.03
CA MET A 63 24.47 -2.99 -29.18
C MET A 63 24.48 -1.45 -29.16
N GLU A 64 25.65 -0.89 -29.36
CA GLU A 64 25.84 0.57 -29.49
C GLU A 64 26.66 0.85 -30.75
N TYR A 65 26.26 1.88 -31.48
CA TYR A 65 26.98 2.33 -32.68
C TYR A 65 26.91 3.84 -32.79
N ASP A 66 28.07 4.47 -32.90
CA ASP A 66 28.21 5.90 -33.11
C ASP A 66 28.42 6.17 -34.61
N PHE A 67 27.43 6.81 -35.21
CA PHE A 67 27.53 7.27 -36.63
C PHE A 67 28.36 8.55 -36.71
N PRO A 68 29.03 8.80 -37.86
CA PRO A 68 29.93 9.97 -38.02
C PRO A 68 29.23 11.34 -38.06
N PHE A 69 27.89 11.40 -38.04
CA PHE A 69 27.09 12.64 -38.15
C PHE A 69 26.30 12.97 -36.88
N ASP A 70 26.97 12.89 -35.73
CA ASP A 70 26.40 13.24 -34.40
C ASP A 70 25.17 12.39 -34.00
N LEU A 71 25.01 11.22 -34.60
CA LEU A 71 23.93 10.27 -34.34
C LEU A 71 24.47 9.02 -33.67
N ARG A 72 23.87 8.66 -32.54
CA ARG A 72 24.15 7.41 -31.80
C ARG A 72 22.96 6.50 -31.85
N PHE A 73 23.20 5.25 -32.17
CA PHE A 73 22.24 4.16 -32.02
C PHE A 73 22.59 3.34 -30.79
N ARG A 74 21.57 3.03 -30.00
CA ARG A 74 21.69 2.06 -28.90
C ARG A 74 20.48 1.14 -28.91
N GLY A 75 20.74 -0.17 -28.97
CA GLY A 75 19.69 -1.17 -28.88
C GLY A 75 20.00 -2.21 -27.84
N TRP A 76 18.98 -2.72 -27.20
CA TRP A 76 19.11 -3.89 -26.35
C TRP A 76 17.89 -4.78 -26.44
N VAL A 77 18.11 -6.10 -26.25
CA VAL A 77 17.07 -7.12 -26.11
C VAL A 77 17.35 -7.88 -24.85
N SER A 78 16.35 -8.03 -23.98
CA SER A 78 16.45 -8.75 -22.73
C SER A 78 15.38 -9.84 -22.67
N LEU A 79 15.83 -11.06 -22.44
CA LEU A 79 15.00 -12.23 -22.17
C LEU A 79 15.07 -12.52 -20.67
N TYR A 80 13.91 -12.65 -20.03
CA TYR A 80 13.79 -13.08 -18.65
C TYR A 80 12.89 -14.32 -18.56
N MET A 81 13.37 -15.33 -17.89
CA MET A 81 12.63 -16.57 -17.61
C MET A 81 12.69 -16.85 -16.12
N LYS A 82 11.55 -17.20 -15.56
CA LYS A 82 11.43 -17.58 -14.16
C LYS A 82 10.56 -18.81 -14.04
N THR A 83 11.12 -19.85 -13.41
CA THR A 83 10.38 -21.04 -13.00
C THR A 83 10.36 -21.11 -11.49
N GLN A 84 9.18 -21.24 -10.93
CA GLN A 84 8.97 -21.43 -9.50
C GLN A 84 8.20 -22.72 -9.26
N LYS A 85 8.77 -23.61 -8.47
CA LYS A 85 8.12 -24.84 -7.99
C LYS A 85 7.93 -24.74 -6.49
N ASN A 86 6.70 -24.92 -6.04
CA ASN A 86 6.33 -24.94 -4.63
C ASN A 86 5.74 -26.28 -4.26
N ASN A 87 6.40 -26.96 -3.34
CA ASN A 87 5.93 -28.20 -2.75
C ASN A 87 5.64 -27.96 -1.28
N LYS A 88 4.40 -28.20 -0.87
CA LYS A 88 3.96 -28.08 0.50
C LYS A 88 3.31 -29.37 0.96
N PHE A 89 3.66 -29.79 2.16
CA PHE A 89 3.03 -30.92 2.81
C PHE A 89 2.68 -30.58 4.25
N LEU A 90 1.46 -30.95 4.64
CA LEU A 90 0.95 -30.73 5.98
C LEU A 90 0.45 -32.07 6.53
N PRO A 91 1.27 -32.77 7.34
CA PRO A 91 0.89 -34.08 7.87
C PRO A 91 -0.25 -33.93 8.89
N GLN A 92 -1.07 -34.97 9.00
CA GLN A 92 -2.21 -35.05 9.92
C GLN A 92 -1.77 -34.82 11.37
N ALA A 93 -0.61 -35.33 11.78
CA ALA A 93 -0.05 -35.11 13.11
C ALA A 93 0.20 -33.63 13.45
N ALA A 94 0.50 -32.77 12.43
CA ALA A 94 0.69 -31.34 12.63
C ALA A 94 -0.63 -30.59 12.83
N THR A 95 -1.73 -31.10 12.29
CA THR A 95 -3.05 -30.45 12.35
C THR A 95 -3.95 -31.05 13.42
N GLY A 96 -3.75 -32.32 13.78
CA GLY A 96 -4.58 -33.07 14.72
C GLY A 96 -6.04 -33.24 14.24
N VAL A 97 -6.30 -33.09 12.94
CA VAL A 97 -7.62 -33.31 12.35
C VAL A 97 -7.91 -34.81 12.10
N LEU A 98 -9.17 -35.14 11.90
CA LEU A 98 -9.56 -36.50 11.51
C LEU A 98 -9.04 -36.80 10.10
N MET A 99 -8.74 -38.08 9.79
CA MET A 99 -8.17 -38.49 8.48
C MET A 99 -9.07 -38.18 7.28
N ASN A 100 -10.35 -38.00 7.46
CA ASN A 100 -11.30 -37.58 6.41
C ASN A 100 -11.36 -36.07 6.17
N SER A 101 -10.60 -35.28 6.94
CA SER A 101 -10.53 -33.83 6.75
C SER A 101 -9.66 -33.47 5.55
N ILE A 102 -10.02 -32.37 4.87
CA ILE A 102 -9.21 -31.79 3.78
C ILE A 102 -7.82 -31.28 4.24
N TYR A 103 -7.57 -31.24 5.53
CA TYR A 103 -6.30 -30.85 6.13
C TYR A 103 -5.48 -32.06 6.63
N ALA A 104 -5.97 -33.29 6.44
CA ALA A 104 -5.25 -34.49 6.84
C ALA A 104 -4.28 -34.91 5.75
N ASN A 105 -2.97 -34.96 6.05
CA ASN A 105 -1.92 -35.30 5.09
C ASN A 105 -2.11 -34.55 3.75
N GLN A 106 -2.28 -33.24 3.83
CA GLN A 106 -2.49 -32.38 2.66
C GLN A 106 -1.17 -32.19 1.90
N ALA A 107 -1.17 -32.52 0.63
CA ALA A 107 -0.07 -32.29 -0.30
C ALA A 107 -0.45 -31.25 -1.37
N ILE A 108 0.44 -30.31 -1.63
CA ILE A 108 0.28 -29.29 -2.69
C ILE A 108 1.53 -29.27 -3.54
N ASP A 109 1.35 -29.37 -4.85
CA ASP A 109 2.37 -29.09 -5.86
C ASP A 109 1.89 -27.96 -6.76
N ALA A 110 2.67 -26.90 -6.82
CA ALA A 110 2.37 -25.75 -7.67
C ALA A 110 3.60 -25.36 -8.50
N THR A 111 3.38 -25.15 -9.77
CA THR A 111 4.40 -24.67 -10.70
C THR A 111 3.93 -23.35 -11.31
N SER A 112 4.81 -22.38 -11.38
CA SER A 112 4.58 -21.12 -12.08
C SER A 112 5.77 -20.81 -12.96
N ASP A 113 5.50 -20.66 -14.26
CA ASP A 113 6.47 -20.25 -15.26
C ASP A 113 6.13 -18.86 -15.75
N ALA A 114 7.12 -17.99 -15.79
CA ALA A 114 7.00 -16.64 -16.33
C ALA A 114 8.10 -16.40 -17.36
N TYR A 115 7.70 -15.84 -18.48
CA TYR A 115 8.55 -15.43 -19.58
C TYR A 115 8.33 -13.96 -19.88
N SER A 116 9.39 -13.19 -20.09
CA SER A 116 9.25 -11.86 -20.66
C SER A 116 10.37 -11.52 -21.64
N LEU A 117 9.99 -10.95 -22.76
CA LEU A 117 10.88 -10.42 -23.79
C LEU A 117 10.70 -8.90 -23.84
N GLN A 118 11.80 -8.19 -23.69
CA GLN A 118 11.84 -6.72 -23.76
C GLN A 118 12.85 -6.29 -24.78
N SER A 119 12.55 -5.26 -25.54
CA SER A 119 13.53 -4.59 -26.42
C SER A 119 13.38 -3.08 -26.35
N GLU A 120 14.50 -2.40 -26.51
CA GLU A 120 14.55 -0.94 -26.70
C GLU A 120 15.56 -0.62 -27.79
N TRP A 121 15.13 0.21 -28.73
CA TRP A 121 15.90 0.72 -29.83
C TRP A 121 15.86 2.25 -29.79
N LYS A 122 17.00 2.88 -29.57
CA LYS A 122 17.14 4.32 -29.37
C LYS A 122 18.05 4.92 -30.42
N LEU A 123 17.58 5.99 -31.05
CA LEU A 123 18.40 6.91 -31.85
C LEU A 123 18.54 8.21 -31.08
N LEU A 124 19.75 8.69 -30.92
CA LEU A 124 20.07 9.92 -30.22
C LEU A 124 20.92 10.79 -31.17
N TYR A 125 20.37 11.93 -31.54
CA TYR A 125 21.09 12.99 -32.23
C TYR A 125 21.39 14.11 -31.23
N ASN A 126 22.64 14.56 -31.18
CA ASN A 126 23.05 15.62 -30.26
C ASN A 126 24.09 16.52 -30.94
N LYS A 127 23.71 17.79 -31.18
CA LYS A 127 24.55 18.74 -31.87
C LYS A 127 24.42 20.15 -31.32
N VAL A 128 25.53 20.85 -31.29
CA VAL A 128 25.57 22.30 -31.03
C VAL A 128 25.87 23.04 -32.33
N PHE A 129 25.01 23.98 -32.68
CA PHE A 129 25.14 24.83 -33.85
C PHE A 129 25.52 26.24 -33.42
N GLY A 130 26.55 26.82 -34.02
CA GLY A 130 26.94 28.23 -33.80
C GLY A 130 27.16 28.58 -32.33
N GLU A 131 27.71 27.64 -31.51
CA GLU A 131 28.05 27.78 -30.10
C GLU A 131 26.87 27.98 -29.15
N LYS A 132 25.73 28.50 -29.63
CA LYS A 132 24.58 28.88 -28.79
C LYS A 132 23.36 27.96 -28.91
N HIS A 133 23.26 27.19 -29.97
CA HIS A 133 22.07 26.40 -30.28
C HIS A 133 22.33 24.90 -30.06
N GLY A 134 22.02 24.38 -28.89
CA GLY A 134 22.08 22.96 -28.59
C GLY A 134 20.76 22.26 -28.98
N LEU A 135 20.84 21.22 -29.79
CA LEU A 135 19.71 20.38 -30.19
C LEU A 135 20.00 18.94 -29.82
N THR A 136 19.10 18.36 -29.02
CA THR A 136 19.07 16.92 -28.73
C THR A 136 17.74 16.36 -29.22
N ALA A 137 17.78 15.42 -30.17
CA ALA A 137 16.60 14.71 -30.65
C ALA A 137 16.76 13.23 -30.31
N THR A 138 15.72 12.63 -29.74
CA THR A 138 15.72 11.22 -29.35
C THR A 138 14.49 10.52 -29.91
N GLY A 139 14.69 9.43 -30.63
CA GLY A 139 13.64 8.50 -31.02
C GLY A 139 13.82 7.18 -30.25
N VAL A 140 12.78 6.65 -29.64
CA VAL A 140 12.82 5.38 -28.89
C VAL A 140 11.66 4.50 -29.33
N PHE A 141 11.98 3.27 -29.72
CA PHE A 141 11.00 2.21 -29.94
C PHE A 141 11.20 1.12 -28.90
N ARG A 142 10.13 0.75 -28.15
CA ARG A 142 10.16 -0.29 -27.13
C ARG A 142 9.10 -1.33 -27.40
N THR A 143 9.45 -2.58 -27.13
CA THR A 143 8.49 -3.67 -27.07
C THR A 143 8.61 -4.40 -25.74
N TYR A 144 7.49 -4.85 -25.24
CA TYR A 144 7.42 -5.70 -24.07
C TYR A 144 6.36 -6.78 -24.29
N GLN A 145 6.74 -8.01 -24.09
CA GLN A 145 5.84 -9.14 -24.05
C GLN A 145 6.10 -9.92 -22.76
N SER A 146 5.06 -10.28 -22.05
CA SER A 146 5.15 -11.20 -20.92
C SER A 146 4.05 -12.24 -21.00
N GLU A 147 4.41 -13.44 -20.63
CA GLU A 147 3.51 -14.58 -20.49
C GLU A 147 3.79 -15.25 -19.14
N SER A 148 2.76 -15.64 -18.43
CA SER A 148 2.89 -16.41 -17.21
C SER A 148 1.82 -17.49 -17.18
N THR A 149 2.24 -18.70 -16.86
CA THR A 149 1.37 -19.84 -16.63
C THR A 149 1.58 -20.35 -15.22
N SER A 150 0.51 -20.79 -14.59
CA SER A 150 0.60 -21.42 -13.28
C SER A 150 -0.36 -22.59 -13.19
N THR A 151 0.09 -23.64 -12.55
CA THR A 151 -0.72 -24.82 -12.22
C THR A 151 -0.54 -25.15 -10.75
N SER A 152 -1.59 -25.59 -10.10
CA SER A 152 -1.54 -26.01 -8.71
C SER A 152 -2.49 -27.19 -8.50
N ASN A 153 -1.96 -28.26 -7.95
CA ASN A 153 -2.69 -29.44 -7.55
C ASN A 153 -2.60 -29.60 -6.04
N SER A 154 -3.73 -29.81 -5.40
CA SER A 154 -3.82 -30.06 -3.97
C SER A 154 -4.67 -31.30 -3.71
N THR A 155 -4.13 -32.21 -2.93
CA THR A 155 -4.80 -33.44 -2.50
C THR A 155 -4.70 -33.59 -0.99
N TYR A 156 -5.51 -34.48 -0.43
CA TYR A 156 -5.50 -34.81 0.99
C TYR A 156 -5.78 -36.30 1.21
N GLY A 157 -5.61 -36.75 2.46
CA GLY A 157 -5.83 -38.14 2.81
C GLY A 157 -4.76 -39.08 2.27
N ASN A 158 -3.50 -38.61 2.11
CA ASN A 158 -2.39 -39.51 1.81
C ASN A 158 -2.27 -40.57 2.92
N ALA A 159 -2.00 -41.81 2.53
CA ALA A 159 -2.01 -42.94 3.46
C ALA A 159 -0.93 -42.87 4.55
N SER A 160 0.11 -42.08 4.35
CA SER A 160 1.23 -41.92 5.28
C SER A 160 1.68 -40.46 5.37
N ALA A 161 2.08 -40.04 6.56
CA ALA A 161 2.72 -38.75 6.80
C ALA A 161 4.10 -38.59 6.11
N ASN A 162 4.69 -39.68 5.61
CA ASN A 162 5.97 -39.66 4.91
C ASN A 162 5.83 -39.56 3.38
N LEU A 163 4.61 -39.61 2.86
CA LEU A 163 4.30 -39.54 1.44
C LEU A 163 3.70 -38.18 1.09
N SER A 164 4.52 -37.32 0.53
CA SER A 164 4.17 -35.90 0.30
C SER A 164 3.76 -35.57 -1.14
N ASP A 165 3.71 -36.58 -2.04
CA ASP A 165 3.34 -36.39 -3.43
C ASP A 165 1.80 -36.33 -3.57
N PRO A 166 1.25 -35.28 -4.24
CA PRO A 166 -0.20 -35.14 -4.43
C PRO A 166 -0.87 -36.29 -5.16
N VAL A 167 -0.14 -37.05 -5.98
CA VAL A 167 -0.69 -38.22 -6.73
C VAL A 167 -1.19 -39.32 -5.83
N ILE A 168 -0.70 -39.36 -4.57
CA ILE A 168 -1.00 -40.42 -3.60
C ILE A 168 -2.21 -40.06 -2.72
N GLY A 169 -2.74 -38.82 -2.83
CA GLY A 169 -3.89 -38.39 -2.08
C GLY A 169 -5.16 -39.14 -2.45
N SER A 170 -5.94 -39.56 -1.44
CA SER A 170 -7.20 -40.26 -1.65
C SER A 170 -8.29 -39.37 -2.26
N ALA A 171 -8.17 -38.04 -2.13
CA ALA A 171 -9.11 -37.08 -2.67
C ALA A 171 -8.45 -35.78 -3.12
N VAL A 172 -9.00 -35.18 -4.14
CA VAL A 172 -8.55 -33.87 -4.67
C VAL A 172 -9.18 -32.76 -3.86
N ALA A 173 -8.34 -31.90 -3.26
CA ALA A 173 -8.76 -30.68 -2.59
C ALA A 173 -8.94 -29.52 -3.56
N GLY A 174 -8.17 -29.49 -4.64
CA GLY A 174 -8.27 -28.49 -5.69
C GLY A 174 -7.27 -28.70 -6.81
N ALA A 175 -7.67 -28.33 -8.01
CA ALA A 175 -6.81 -28.25 -9.19
C ALA A 175 -7.09 -26.92 -9.88
N ASN A 176 -6.07 -26.10 -10.06
CA ASN A 176 -6.20 -24.78 -10.66
C ASN A 176 -5.12 -24.58 -11.72
N SER A 177 -5.49 -23.87 -12.79
CA SER A 177 -4.54 -23.37 -13.78
C SER A 177 -4.90 -21.95 -14.18
N ALA A 178 -3.89 -21.15 -14.49
CA ALA A 178 -4.08 -19.81 -15.03
C ALA A 178 -3.00 -19.51 -16.07
N SER A 179 -3.37 -18.78 -17.11
CA SER A 179 -2.45 -18.24 -18.10
C SER A 179 -2.77 -16.78 -18.33
N ASN A 180 -1.73 -15.95 -18.36
CA ASN A 180 -1.84 -14.52 -18.59
C ASN A 180 -0.81 -14.10 -19.62
N GLU A 181 -1.22 -13.30 -20.60
CA GLU A 181 -0.34 -12.73 -21.60
C GLU A 181 -0.57 -11.21 -21.69
N ARG A 182 0.51 -10.44 -21.79
CA ARG A 182 0.46 -9.00 -21.99
C ARG A 182 1.51 -8.56 -22.99
N ARG A 183 1.12 -7.70 -23.91
CA ARG A 183 2.02 -7.07 -24.89
C ARG A 183 1.86 -5.56 -24.87
N THR A 184 2.98 -4.86 -24.90
CA THR A 184 2.99 -3.40 -25.07
C THR A 184 4.00 -3.01 -26.14
N VAL A 185 3.68 -1.97 -26.87
CA VAL A 185 4.56 -1.32 -27.83
C VAL A 185 4.54 0.18 -27.57
N THR A 186 5.70 0.82 -27.60
CA THR A 186 5.82 2.25 -27.33
C THR A 186 6.75 2.88 -28.35
N LEU A 187 6.31 3.97 -28.94
CA LEU A 187 7.12 4.85 -29.78
C LEU A 187 7.19 6.23 -29.11
N THR A 188 8.40 6.69 -28.78
CA THR A 188 8.62 7.98 -28.14
C THR A 188 9.51 8.85 -29.03
N GLY A 189 9.08 10.06 -29.32
CA GLY A 189 9.87 11.12 -29.92
C GLY A 189 10.08 12.24 -28.91
N GLN A 190 11.32 12.67 -28.72
CA GLN A 190 11.67 13.78 -27.83
C GLN A 190 12.62 14.73 -28.54
N VAL A 191 12.38 16.02 -28.38
CA VAL A 191 13.26 17.08 -28.81
C VAL A 191 13.54 18.02 -27.64
N VAL A 192 14.81 18.28 -27.37
CA VAL A 192 15.28 19.28 -26.41
C VAL A 192 16.09 20.29 -27.16
N TYR A 193 15.66 21.54 -27.11
CA TYR A 193 16.36 22.67 -27.68
C TYR A 193 16.85 23.60 -26.58
N ASN A 194 18.12 23.90 -26.58
CA ASN A 194 18.81 24.78 -25.64
C ASN A 194 19.40 25.96 -26.36
N TYR A 195 18.96 27.17 -26.02
CA TYR A 195 19.53 28.40 -26.54
C TYR A 195 20.42 29.08 -25.50
N ASP A 196 21.72 29.13 -25.79
CA ASP A 196 22.73 29.83 -24.99
C ASP A 196 22.74 29.45 -23.51
N SER A 197 22.33 28.21 -23.19
CA SER A 197 22.09 27.75 -21.80
C SER A 197 21.12 28.61 -20.98
N ARG A 198 20.41 29.55 -21.63
CA ARG A 198 19.41 30.43 -21.00
C ARG A 198 18.00 29.87 -21.09
N TYR A 199 17.61 29.47 -22.28
CA TYR A 199 16.26 28.95 -22.53
C TYR A 199 16.35 27.50 -22.97
N VAL A 200 15.62 26.63 -22.29
CA VAL A 200 15.52 25.22 -22.65
C VAL A 200 14.05 24.88 -22.93
N LEU A 201 13.79 24.47 -24.17
CA LEU A 201 12.50 23.96 -24.60
C LEU A 201 12.60 22.46 -24.77
N ASN A 202 11.64 21.72 -24.22
CA ASN A 202 11.55 20.29 -24.37
C ASN A 202 10.14 19.94 -24.88
N GLY A 203 10.06 19.08 -25.88
CA GLY A 203 8.82 18.51 -26.39
C GLY A 203 8.96 17.01 -26.48
N THR A 204 7.95 16.27 -26.00
CA THR A 204 7.92 14.82 -26.09
C THR A 204 6.55 14.36 -26.57
N ILE A 205 6.52 13.38 -27.44
CA ILE A 205 5.32 12.67 -27.84
C ILE A 205 5.52 11.18 -27.58
N ASN A 206 4.60 10.58 -26.85
CA ASN A 206 4.61 9.16 -26.56
C ASN A 206 3.36 8.50 -27.17
N TYR A 207 3.57 7.52 -28.04
CA TYR A 207 2.51 6.72 -28.65
C TYR A 207 2.62 5.30 -28.13
N GLU A 208 1.63 4.85 -27.36
CA GLU A 208 1.66 3.57 -26.65
C GLU A 208 0.47 2.69 -27.03
N GLY A 209 0.76 1.40 -27.29
CA GLY A 209 -0.22 0.35 -27.48
C GLY A 209 -0.12 -0.71 -26.39
N ASN A 210 -1.29 -1.21 -25.91
CA ASN A 210 -1.35 -2.22 -24.85
C ASN A 210 -2.46 -3.24 -25.15
N SER A 211 -2.12 -4.53 -25.08
CA SER A 211 -3.04 -5.62 -25.35
C SER A 211 -4.16 -5.77 -24.33
N SER A 212 -4.03 -5.17 -23.13
CA SER A 212 -5.07 -5.20 -22.09
C SER A 212 -6.18 -4.15 -22.27
N MET A 213 -6.08 -3.35 -23.33
CA MET A 213 -7.07 -2.32 -23.67
C MET A 213 -8.16 -2.85 -24.59
N GLY A 214 -9.32 -2.21 -24.55
CA GLY A 214 -10.41 -2.51 -25.49
C GLY A 214 -9.97 -2.40 -26.94
N ARG A 215 -10.52 -3.26 -27.80
CA ARG A 215 -10.08 -3.39 -29.22
C ARG A 215 -9.97 -2.06 -29.95
N ASN A 216 -10.91 -1.13 -29.67
CA ASN A 216 -10.99 0.17 -30.35
C ASN A 216 -10.06 1.24 -29.75
N ASN A 217 -9.45 0.99 -28.58
CA ASN A 217 -8.68 1.98 -27.82
C ASN A 217 -7.32 1.42 -27.36
N ARG A 218 -6.75 0.48 -28.12
CA ARG A 218 -5.46 -0.14 -27.78
C ARG A 218 -4.31 0.84 -27.74
N PHE A 219 -4.35 1.85 -28.59
CA PHE A 219 -3.32 2.86 -28.74
C PHE A 219 -3.77 4.20 -28.19
N ALA A 220 -2.84 4.91 -27.57
CA ALA A 220 -3.04 6.27 -27.08
C ALA A 220 -1.80 7.12 -27.28
N THR A 221 -2.01 8.43 -27.41
CA THR A 221 -0.94 9.41 -27.59
C THR A 221 -0.87 10.33 -26.38
N TYR A 222 0.33 10.53 -25.84
CA TYR A 222 0.59 11.35 -24.68
C TYR A 222 1.66 12.39 -24.99
N PRO A 223 1.28 13.63 -25.33
CA PRO A 223 2.21 14.72 -25.53
C PRO A 223 2.66 15.31 -24.20
N SER A 224 3.87 15.89 -24.18
CA SER A 224 4.32 16.77 -23.11
C SER A 224 5.20 17.87 -23.66
N CYS A 225 5.17 19.03 -23.01
CA CYS A 225 6.08 20.13 -23.27
C CYS A 225 6.57 20.75 -21.97
N GLY A 226 7.79 21.26 -22.00
CA GLY A 226 8.41 21.94 -20.87
C GLY A 226 9.28 23.09 -21.34
N LEU A 227 9.29 24.13 -20.53
CA LEU A 227 10.12 25.30 -20.70
C LEU A 227 10.93 25.52 -19.42
N ALA A 228 12.22 25.83 -19.58
CA ALA A 228 13.04 26.29 -18.48
C ALA A 228 13.79 27.55 -18.87
N TRP A 229 13.84 28.47 -17.93
CA TRP A 229 14.56 29.74 -18.06
C TRP A 229 15.60 29.86 -16.95
N ASN A 230 16.88 29.84 -17.32
CA ASN A 230 17.99 30.08 -16.42
C ASN A 230 18.22 31.62 -16.33
N ILE A 231 17.59 32.22 -15.36
CA ILE A 231 17.56 33.68 -15.15
C ILE A 231 18.96 34.20 -14.82
N ASP A 232 19.72 33.41 -14.08
CA ASP A 232 21.12 33.71 -13.72
C ASP A 232 22.06 33.86 -14.93
N ARG A 233 21.63 33.39 -16.11
CA ARG A 233 22.39 33.50 -17.37
C ARG A 233 22.06 34.77 -18.19
N GLU A 234 21.14 35.59 -17.71
CA GLU A 234 20.74 36.80 -18.39
C GLU A 234 21.73 37.94 -18.20
N HIS A 235 21.81 38.84 -19.19
CA HIS A 235 22.74 39.99 -19.17
C HIS A 235 22.46 40.98 -18.00
N PHE A 236 21.22 41.03 -17.52
CA PHE A 236 20.86 41.88 -16.38
C PHE A 236 21.27 41.28 -15.01
N TRP A 237 21.72 40.02 -14.99
CA TRP A 237 22.17 39.36 -13.77
C TRP A 237 23.60 39.74 -13.47
N SER A 238 23.81 40.77 -12.67
CA SER A 238 25.14 41.33 -12.41
C SER A 238 26.01 40.39 -11.55
N ASP A 239 27.35 40.60 -11.62
CA ASP A 239 28.32 39.86 -10.79
C ASP A 239 28.05 40.00 -9.31
N GLY A 240 27.44 41.11 -8.86
CA GLY A 240 27.01 41.32 -7.49
C GLY A 240 25.92 40.36 -7.07
N PHE A 241 24.92 40.12 -7.93
CA PHE A 241 23.88 39.12 -7.74
C PHE A 241 24.43 37.70 -7.77
N HIS A 242 25.36 37.38 -8.68
CA HIS A 242 26.00 36.07 -8.73
C HIS A 242 26.73 35.68 -7.44
N LYS A 243 27.23 36.64 -6.67
CA LYS A 243 27.86 36.36 -5.36
C LYS A 243 26.86 35.84 -4.32
N VAL A 244 25.61 36.26 -4.42
CA VAL A 244 24.55 35.86 -3.49
C VAL A 244 23.69 34.74 -4.05
N VAL A 245 23.15 34.91 -5.27
CA VAL A 245 22.33 33.95 -6.00
C VAL A 245 23.10 33.44 -7.22
N ASN A 246 23.69 32.28 -7.06
CA ASN A 246 24.58 31.70 -8.06
C ASN A 246 23.83 31.02 -9.22
N GLU A 247 22.65 30.49 -8.92
CA GLU A 247 21.73 29.88 -9.88
C GLU A 247 20.31 30.32 -9.57
N ALA A 248 19.55 30.69 -10.60
CA ALA A 248 18.13 31.01 -10.54
C ALA A 248 17.46 30.50 -11.80
N LYS A 249 16.58 29.51 -11.64
CA LYS A 249 15.89 28.86 -12.75
C LYS A 249 14.41 28.74 -12.48
N VAL A 250 13.61 29.05 -13.48
CA VAL A 250 12.16 28.81 -13.50
C VAL A 250 11.86 27.70 -14.49
N ARG A 251 11.00 26.78 -14.11
CA ARG A 251 10.55 25.66 -14.95
C ARG A 251 9.02 25.65 -15.01
N ALA A 252 8.48 25.39 -16.18
CA ALA A 252 7.06 25.13 -16.36
C ALA A 252 6.89 23.95 -17.30
N SER A 253 5.98 23.04 -16.97
CA SER A 253 5.68 21.90 -17.82
C SER A 253 4.19 21.57 -17.86
N LEU A 254 3.78 20.98 -18.99
CA LEU A 254 2.45 20.44 -19.20
C LEU A 254 2.61 19.07 -19.85
N ALA A 255 2.02 18.04 -19.22
CA ALA A 255 2.14 16.67 -19.67
C ALA A 255 0.82 15.92 -19.59
N TRP A 256 0.63 14.97 -20.52
CA TRP A 256 -0.39 13.94 -20.44
C TRP A 256 0.25 12.57 -20.23
N THR A 257 -0.35 11.77 -19.40
CA THR A 257 0.07 10.38 -19.14
C THR A 257 -1.15 9.47 -19.12
N GLY A 258 -0.94 8.20 -19.45
CA GLY A 258 -2.00 7.20 -19.47
C GLY A 258 -1.73 6.05 -18.51
N LYS A 259 -2.81 5.40 -18.07
CA LYS A 259 -2.75 4.17 -17.28
C LYS A 259 -3.69 3.13 -17.87
N SER A 260 -3.19 1.92 -18.05
CA SER A 260 -3.97 0.76 -18.51
C SER A 260 -4.49 -0.05 -17.32
N PRO A 261 -5.50 -0.93 -17.51
CA PRO A 261 -5.93 -1.90 -16.52
C PRO A 261 -4.76 -2.78 -16.04
N SER A 262 -4.83 -3.22 -14.79
CA SER A 262 -3.81 -4.09 -14.20
C SER A 262 -3.88 -5.55 -14.69
N GLY A 263 -5.05 -6.00 -15.14
CA GLY A 263 -5.25 -7.34 -15.70
C GLY A 263 -4.82 -7.43 -17.17
N SER A 264 -4.37 -8.59 -17.60
CA SER A 264 -3.92 -8.82 -18.98
C SER A 264 -5.06 -9.15 -19.94
N SER A 265 -6.13 -9.75 -19.44
CA SER A 265 -7.25 -10.28 -20.24
C SER A 265 -8.63 -9.79 -19.83
N ASP A 266 -8.69 -8.75 -18.97
CA ASP A 266 -9.94 -8.31 -18.36
C ASP A 266 -10.94 -7.66 -19.33
N TYR A 267 -10.50 -7.24 -20.52
CA TYR A 267 -11.40 -6.70 -21.54
C TYR A 267 -12.06 -7.78 -22.42
N TYR A 268 -11.50 -9.01 -22.43
CA TYR A 268 -12.11 -10.13 -23.16
C TYR A 268 -13.36 -10.65 -22.46
N GLY A 269 -14.32 -11.11 -23.23
CA GLY A 269 -15.41 -11.96 -22.74
C GLY A 269 -14.84 -13.26 -22.16
N ALA A 270 -15.45 -13.75 -21.11
CA ALA A 270 -15.08 -15.02 -20.51
C ALA A 270 -16.32 -15.88 -20.27
N PHE A 271 -16.09 -17.20 -20.33
CA PHE A 271 -17.09 -18.20 -20.02
C PHE A 271 -16.68 -18.95 -18.75
N GLN A 272 -17.65 -19.43 -18.03
CA GLN A 272 -17.45 -20.24 -16.82
C GLN A 272 -18.29 -21.51 -16.89
N SER A 273 -17.77 -22.59 -16.34
CA SER A 273 -18.51 -23.83 -16.19
C SER A 273 -19.70 -23.63 -15.24
N MET A 274 -20.86 -24.12 -15.65
CA MET A 274 -22.07 -24.17 -14.85
C MET A 274 -22.28 -25.56 -14.19
N GLY A 275 -21.31 -26.46 -14.36
CA GLY A 275 -21.43 -27.86 -14.03
C GLY A 275 -22.11 -28.64 -15.15
N THR A 276 -23.15 -29.40 -14.86
CA THR A 276 -23.90 -30.19 -15.85
C THR A 276 -25.32 -29.65 -16.01
N TYR A 277 -25.78 -29.55 -17.23
CA TYR A 277 -27.16 -29.31 -17.58
C TYR A 277 -27.69 -30.53 -18.33
N VAL A 278 -28.65 -31.22 -17.72
CA VAL A 278 -29.22 -32.47 -18.26
C VAL A 278 -28.13 -33.45 -18.71
N THR A 279 -27.20 -33.79 -17.79
CA THR A 279 -26.04 -34.68 -17.98
C THR A 279 -24.88 -34.19 -18.86
N ASN A 280 -25.05 -33.08 -19.58
CA ASN A 280 -23.99 -32.51 -20.42
C ASN A 280 -23.24 -31.38 -19.71
N PRO A 281 -21.91 -31.25 -19.91
CA PRO A 281 -21.17 -30.08 -19.43
C PRO A 281 -21.77 -28.80 -19.97
N ALA A 282 -22.02 -27.82 -19.09
CA ALA A 282 -22.61 -26.55 -19.46
C ALA A 282 -21.67 -25.37 -19.13
N ILE A 283 -21.67 -24.38 -20.01
CA ILE A 283 -20.93 -23.12 -19.82
C ILE A 283 -21.88 -21.94 -19.98
N TYR A 284 -21.58 -20.85 -19.30
CA TYR A 284 -22.29 -19.58 -19.46
C TYR A 284 -21.30 -18.42 -19.55
N PRO A 285 -21.67 -17.30 -20.22
CA PRO A 285 -20.84 -16.11 -20.27
C PRO A 285 -20.76 -15.46 -18.89
N SER A 286 -19.55 -15.41 -18.30
CA SER A 286 -19.32 -14.90 -16.95
C SER A 286 -18.79 -13.46 -16.94
N ARG A 287 -18.22 -13.01 -18.05
CA ARG A 287 -17.65 -11.67 -18.19
C ARG A 287 -17.94 -11.08 -19.56
N MET A 288 -18.44 -9.84 -19.56
CA MET A 288 -18.73 -9.09 -20.78
C MET A 288 -17.43 -8.60 -21.44
N GLN A 289 -17.38 -8.65 -22.77
CA GLN A 289 -16.31 -8.05 -23.55
C GLN A 289 -16.40 -6.52 -23.55
N LEU A 290 -15.26 -5.83 -23.39
CA LEU A 290 -15.16 -4.38 -23.21
C LEU A 290 -14.40 -3.70 -24.35
N ASP A 291 -14.92 -3.74 -25.58
CA ASP A 291 -14.26 -3.19 -26.78
C ASP A 291 -13.97 -1.68 -26.69
N LYS A 292 -14.78 -0.95 -25.93
CA LYS A 292 -14.66 0.51 -25.73
C LYS A 292 -13.80 0.90 -24.54
N LEU A 293 -13.26 -0.05 -23.79
CA LEU A 293 -12.38 0.25 -22.63
C LEU A 293 -11.20 1.08 -23.10
N LYS A 294 -11.04 2.26 -22.53
CA LYS A 294 -9.99 3.23 -22.87
C LYS A 294 -9.05 3.49 -21.69
N TRP A 295 -7.94 4.13 -21.97
CA TRP A 295 -6.94 4.54 -21.00
C TRP A 295 -7.51 5.54 -19.99
N GLU A 296 -7.14 5.40 -18.74
CA GLU A 296 -7.23 6.47 -17.75
C GLU A 296 -6.21 7.55 -18.14
N SER A 297 -6.61 8.81 -18.21
CA SER A 297 -5.76 9.90 -18.66
C SER A 297 -5.52 10.91 -17.55
N THR A 298 -4.27 11.25 -17.31
CA THR A 298 -3.89 12.30 -16.36
C THR A 298 -3.23 13.44 -17.12
N ARG A 299 -3.77 14.64 -16.97
CA ARG A 299 -3.14 15.89 -17.34
C ARG A 299 -2.48 16.50 -16.11
N GLU A 300 -1.22 16.86 -16.21
CA GLU A 300 -0.43 17.50 -15.17
C GLU A 300 0.20 18.77 -15.71
N TRP A 301 0.09 19.86 -14.95
CA TRP A 301 0.98 20.99 -15.12
C TRP A 301 1.77 21.22 -13.83
N ASP A 302 3.00 21.67 -14.02
CA ASP A 302 3.97 21.85 -12.95
C ASP A 302 4.69 23.18 -13.15
N LEU A 303 4.93 23.91 -12.05
CA LEU A 303 5.72 25.12 -12.00
C LEU A 303 6.79 24.96 -10.93
N GLY A 304 8.06 25.02 -11.35
CA GLY A 304 9.20 24.78 -10.49
C GLY A 304 10.17 25.96 -10.46
N PHE A 305 10.83 26.11 -9.31
CA PHE A 305 11.87 27.12 -9.06
C PHE A 305 13.08 26.44 -8.44
N ASP A 306 14.25 26.67 -9.05
CA ASP A 306 15.52 26.20 -8.54
C ASP A 306 16.41 27.39 -8.23
N PHE A 307 16.89 27.47 -6.99
CA PHE A 307 17.80 28.51 -6.54
C PHE A 307 19.03 27.92 -5.89
N ARG A 308 20.17 28.58 -6.11
CA ARG A 308 21.39 28.31 -5.37
C ARG A 308 21.95 29.58 -4.79
N PHE A 309 22.11 29.60 -3.47
CA PHE A 309 22.63 30.76 -2.75
C PHE A 309 24.03 30.49 -2.17
N PHE A 310 24.93 31.45 -2.29
CA PHE A 310 26.27 31.46 -1.69
C PHE A 310 27.10 30.22 -2.06
N ASN A 311 26.79 29.53 -3.17
CA ASN A 311 27.35 28.23 -3.57
C ASN A 311 27.21 27.12 -2.49
N ARG A 312 26.24 27.26 -1.57
CA ARG A 312 26.07 26.36 -0.43
C ARG A 312 24.65 25.89 -0.19
N LEU A 313 23.67 26.74 -0.46
CA LEU A 313 22.27 26.44 -0.20
C LEU A 313 21.55 26.25 -1.54
N ASN A 314 21.05 25.05 -1.79
CA ASN A 314 20.16 24.76 -2.92
C ASN A 314 18.72 24.68 -2.40
N ILE A 315 17.80 25.33 -3.11
CA ILE A 315 16.37 25.32 -2.84
C ILE A 315 15.66 24.96 -4.12
N THR A 316 14.84 23.91 -4.07
CA THR A 316 13.92 23.55 -5.16
C THR A 316 12.49 23.62 -4.61
N LEU A 317 11.63 24.30 -5.33
CA LEU A 317 10.21 24.45 -5.01
C LEU A 317 9.40 24.05 -6.23
N ASP A 318 8.41 23.21 -6.07
CA ASP A 318 7.52 22.78 -7.14
C ASP A 318 6.06 22.89 -6.68
N TYR A 319 5.21 23.35 -7.58
CA TYR A 319 3.75 23.30 -7.45
C TYR A 319 3.16 22.59 -8.64
N TYR A 320 2.29 21.61 -8.39
CA TYR A 320 1.64 20.82 -9.43
C TYR A 320 0.12 20.76 -9.27
N ASP A 321 -0.57 20.63 -10.41
CA ASP A 321 -2.00 20.31 -10.50
C ASP A 321 -2.20 19.16 -11.49
N LYS A 322 -2.64 18.00 -10.96
CA LYS A 322 -2.92 16.79 -11.72
C LYS A 322 -4.41 16.54 -11.76
N LYS A 323 -4.97 16.41 -12.94
CA LYS A 323 -6.36 16.00 -13.14
C LYS A 323 -6.40 14.68 -13.91
N THR A 324 -6.94 13.66 -13.26
CA THR A 324 -7.15 12.34 -13.86
C THR A 324 -8.61 12.17 -14.25
N THR A 325 -8.85 11.80 -15.50
CA THR A 325 -10.18 11.55 -16.08
C THR A 325 -10.27 10.10 -16.57
N ASP A 326 -11.48 9.65 -16.84
CA ASP A 326 -11.72 8.28 -17.30
C ASP A 326 -11.14 7.22 -16.37
N LEU A 327 -11.28 7.45 -15.04
CA LEU A 327 -10.77 6.56 -14.02
C LEU A 327 -11.19 5.11 -14.29
N LEU A 328 -10.24 4.19 -14.18
CA LEU A 328 -10.47 2.76 -14.33
C LEU A 328 -11.08 2.18 -13.04
N SER A 329 -12.40 2.05 -13.02
CA SER A 329 -13.15 1.42 -11.94
C SER A 329 -13.32 -0.06 -12.19
N ARG A 330 -12.99 -0.90 -11.18
CA ARG A 330 -13.05 -2.37 -11.28
C ARG A 330 -14.31 -2.92 -10.63
N ASN A 331 -14.85 -4.02 -11.19
CA ASN A 331 -16.01 -4.74 -10.65
C ASN A 331 -17.23 -3.84 -10.44
N VAL A 332 -17.60 -3.07 -11.46
CA VAL A 332 -18.74 -2.14 -11.39
C VAL A 332 -20.03 -2.92 -11.57
N GLU A 333 -20.93 -2.83 -10.60
CA GLU A 333 -22.26 -3.45 -10.67
C GLU A 333 -23.09 -2.85 -11.80
N ILE A 334 -23.82 -3.69 -12.51
CA ILE A 334 -24.69 -3.32 -13.62
C ILE A 334 -26.04 -4.01 -13.45
N SER A 335 -27.05 -3.52 -14.20
CA SER A 335 -28.38 -4.14 -14.17
C SER A 335 -28.32 -5.61 -14.54
N SER A 336 -28.96 -6.46 -13.75
CA SER A 336 -29.10 -7.90 -14.00
C SER A 336 -29.78 -8.23 -15.33
N THR A 337 -30.53 -7.29 -15.92
CA THR A 337 -31.15 -7.43 -17.25
C THR A 337 -30.13 -7.59 -18.38
N THR A 338 -28.88 -7.23 -18.16
CA THR A 338 -27.76 -7.46 -19.09
C THR A 338 -27.31 -8.91 -19.17
N GLY A 339 -27.73 -9.77 -18.23
CA GLY A 339 -27.23 -11.13 -18.06
C GLY A 339 -25.89 -11.24 -17.33
N TYR A 340 -25.32 -10.12 -16.87
CA TYR A 340 -24.06 -10.07 -16.15
C TYR A 340 -24.25 -9.36 -14.79
N ALA A 341 -23.54 -9.82 -13.76
CA ALA A 341 -23.59 -9.20 -12.45
C ALA A 341 -22.77 -7.89 -12.37
N LYS A 342 -21.67 -7.83 -13.10
CA LYS A 342 -20.72 -6.70 -13.06
C LYS A 342 -19.85 -6.60 -14.31
N LEU A 343 -19.36 -5.41 -14.58
CA LEU A 343 -18.28 -5.16 -15.54
C LEU A 343 -16.93 -5.37 -14.84
N SER A 344 -15.99 -6.02 -15.52
CA SER A 344 -14.60 -6.15 -15.02
C SER A 344 -13.94 -4.78 -14.86
N TRP A 345 -14.15 -3.88 -15.82
CA TRP A 345 -13.67 -2.50 -15.80
C TRP A 345 -14.69 -1.55 -16.44
N MET A 346 -14.67 -0.31 -15.97
CA MET A 346 -15.40 0.79 -16.57
C MET A 346 -14.58 2.07 -16.45
N ASN A 347 -14.50 2.85 -17.53
CA ASN A 347 -13.95 4.21 -17.46
C ASN A 347 -15.00 5.16 -16.92
N SER A 348 -14.73 5.78 -15.76
CA SER A 348 -15.74 6.62 -15.12
C SER A 348 -15.15 7.49 -14.01
N GLY A 349 -15.69 8.70 -13.91
CA GLY A 349 -15.30 9.63 -12.88
C GLY A 349 -13.96 10.34 -13.12
N SER A 350 -13.67 11.27 -12.24
CA SER A 350 -12.41 12.03 -12.26
C SER A 350 -11.97 12.41 -10.85
N LEU A 351 -10.67 12.59 -10.69
CA LEU A 351 -10.06 13.06 -9.45
C LEU A 351 -8.96 14.08 -9.73
N SER A 352 -8.69 14.93 -8.76
CA SER A 352 -7.58 15.87 -8.80
C SER A 352 -6.60 15.64 -7.64
N ASN A 353 -5.34 15.98 -7.90
CA ASN A 353 -4.27 16.05 -6.92
C ASN A 353 -3.52 17.36 -7.14
N LYS A 354 -3.52 18.24 -6.14
CA LYS A 354 -2.78 19.49 -6.16
C LYS A 354 -1.78 19.46 -5.02
N GLY A 355 -0.57 19.89 -5.29
CA GLY A 355 0.46 19.79 -4.28
C GLY A 355 1.56 20.79 -4.41
N PHE A 356 2.29 20.87 -3.32
CA PHE A 356 3.49 21.66 -3.18
C PHE A 356 4.61 20.77 -2.65
N GLU A 357 5.78 20.91 -3.26
CA GLU A 357 7.00 20.20 -2.86
C GLU A 357 8.13 21.20 -2.64
N ALA A 358 8.93 20.98 -1.60
CA ALA A 358 10.08 21.80 -1.29
C ALA A 358 11.26 20.91 -0.92
N ARG A 359 12.45 21.27 -1.40
CA ARG A 359 13.71 20.62 -1.06
C ARG A 359 14.77 21.68 -0.75
N PHE A 360 15.53 21.41 0.31
CA PHE A 360 16.61 22.24 0.81
C PHE A 360 17.84 21.36 1.01
N ASP A 361 18.98 21.77 0.43
CA ASP A 361 20.28 21.14 0.65
C ASP A 361 21.27 22.24 1.04
N TYR A 362 21.86 22.18 2.22
CA TYR A 362 22.71 23.24 2.75
C TYR A 362 24.06 22.69 3.28
N ASP A 363 25.17 23.16 2.67
CA ASP A 363 26.52 22.95 3.16
C ASP A 363 26.83 23.96 4.28
N VAL A 364 26.46 23.61 5.52
CA VAL A 364 26.56 24.49 6.70
C VAL A 364 28.02 24.77 7.05
N ILE A 365 28.83 23.72 7.12
CA ILE A 365 30.25 23.80 7.42
C ILE A 365 31.04 23.15 6.30
N LYS A 366 32.01 23.88 5.77
CA LYS A 366 32.96 23.39 4.76
C LYS A 366 34.31 24.05 5.06
N ARG A 367 34.92 23.66 6.18
CA ARG A 367 36.15 24.29 6.65
C ARG A 367 37.10 23.28 7.32
N GLY A 368 38.30 23.14 6.75
CA GLY A 368 39.33 22.25 7.27
C GLY A 368 38.84 20.79 7.31
N PRO A 369 39.04 20.11 8.45
CA PRO A 369 38.65 18.70 8.58
C PRO A 369 37.16 18.49 8.80
N TRP A 370 36.35 19.55 8.97
CA TRP A 370 34.94 19.50 9.23
C TRP A 370 34.11 19.79 7.97
N SER A 371 33.11 18.97 7.75
CA SER A 371 32.06 19.22 6.77
C SER A 371 30.72 18.83 7.38
N LEU A 372 29.77 19.74 7.36
CA LEU A 372 28.38 19.50 7.75
C LEU A 372 27.45 19.89 6.62
N ARG A 373 26.73 18.90 6.09
CA ARG A 373 25.63 19.09 5.14
C ARG A 373 24.33 18.72 5.81
N VAL A 374 23.32 19.54 5.63
CA VAL A 374 21.95 19.31 6.09
C VAL A 374 21.05 19.28 4.86
N ASN A 375 20.13 18.35 4.80
CA ASN A 375 19.08 18.29 3.79
C ASN A 375 17.70 18.18 4.45
N ALA A 376 16.70 18.75 3.80
CA ALA A 376 15.30 18.63 4.19
C ALA A 376 14.44 18.64 2.94
N ASN A 377 13.34 17.89 2.97
CA ASN A 377 12.30 17.95 1.97
C ASN A 377 10.92 17.88 2.65
N ALA A 378 9.94 18.48 2.01
CA ALA A 378 8.55 18.46 2.47
C ALA A 378 7.62 18.42 1.27
N SER A 379 6.54 17.67 1.36
CA SER A 379 5.50 17.61 0.34
C SER A 379 4.12 17.60 0.96
N ARG A 380 3.19 18.30 0.32
CA ARG A 380 1.77 18.29 0.66
C ARG A 380 0.97 18.01 -0.60
N ASN A 381 0.15 16.97 -0.57
CA ASN A 381 -0.78 16.64 -1.64
C ASN A 381 -2.22 16.77 -1.13
N ILE A 382 -3.07 17.43 -1.90
CA ILE A 382 -4.52 17.55 -1.66
C ILE A 382 -5.21 16.73 -2.75
N ASN A 383 -5.74 15.58 -2.36
CA ASN A 383 -6.52 14.71 -3.22
C ASN A 383 -8.01 15.05 -3.11
N LYS A 384 -8.72 15.06 -4.25
CA LYS A 384 -10.14 15.33 -4.29
C LYS A 384 -10.82 14.53 -5.40
N VAL A 385 -11.92 13.87 -5.08
CA VAL A 385 -12.83 13.27 -6.06
C VAL A 385 -13.63 14.39 -6.69
N GLU A 386 -13.50 14.59 -8.01
CA GLU A 386 -14.18 15.68 -8.72
C GLU A 386 -15.55 15.23 -9.25
N VAL A 387 -15.60 14.05 -9.87
CA VAL A 387 -16.83 13.49 -10.46
C VAL A 387 -16.88 12.00 -10.20
N LEU A 388 -18.03 11.52 -9.76
CA LEU A 388 -18.37 10.09 -9.69
C LEU A 388 -19.21 9.68 -10.90
N PRO A 389 -19.18 8.40 -11.28
CA PRO A 389 -20.11 7.88 -12.30
C PRO A 389 -21.56 8.10 -11.92
N ALA A 390 -22.43 8.41 -12.89
CA ALA A 390 -23.86 8.57 -12.64
C ALA A 390 -24.52 7.32 -12.05
N ASN A 391 -23.97 6.14 -12.35
CA ASN A 391 -24.40 4.84 -11.84
C ASN A 391 -23.53 4.33 -10.69
N TYR A 392 -22.73 5.21 -10.06
CA TYR A 392 -21.91 4.80 -8.91
C TYR A 392 -22.81 4.47 -7.72
N THR A 393 -22.78 3.22 -7.31
CA THR A 393 -23.46 2.75 -6.12
C THR A 393 -22.46 2.72 -4.96
N GLN A 394 -22.77 3.42 -3.88
CA GLN A 394 -21.99 3.32 -2.64
C GLN A 394 -22.04 1.89 -2.13
N GLU A 395 -20.94 1.42 -1.55
CA GLU A 395 -20.96 0.12 -0.88
C GLU A 395 -22.02 0.12 0.24
N LYS A 396 -22.85 -0.95 0.24
CA LYS A 396 -23.89 -1.10 1.23
C LYS A 396 -23.26 -1.16 2.63
N TYR A 397 -23.60 -0.20 3.46
CA TYR A 397 -23.22 -0.22 4.85
C TYR A 397 -24.06 -1.27 5.61
N THR A 398 -23.41 -2.07 6.45
CA THR A 398 -24.09 -2.98 7.36
C THR A 398 -23.95 -2.42 8.77
N PHE A 399 -25.06 -2.02 9.38
CA PHE A 399 -25.08 -1.56 10.76
C PHE A 399 -24.55 -2.66 11.68
N GLY A 400 -23.53 -2.37 12.47
CA GLY A 400 -22.92 -3.37 13.35
C GLY A 400 -21.61 -2.91 13.97
N ASN A 401 -21.28 -3.60 15.03
CA ASN A 401 -20.06 -3.36 15.80
C ASN A 401 -18.80 -3.48 14.92
N GLY A 402 -17.89 -2.53 15.06
CA GLY A 402 -16.62 -2.47 14.33
C GLY A 402 -16.72 -2.03 12.86
N ASN A 403 -17.92 -1.82 12.34
CA ASN A 403 -18.14 -1.44 10.96
C ASN A 403 -18.03 0.07 10.76
N TYR A 404 -17.19 0.48 9.80
CA TYR A 404 -17.13 1.84 9.28
C TYR A 404 -17.72 1.85 7.88
N ALA A 405 -18.45 2.89 7.55
CA ALA A 405 -18.93 3.06 6.18
C ALA A 405 -17.79 3.47 5.26
N MET A 406 -17.67 2.79 4.13
CA MET A 406 -16.75 3.14 3.08
C MET A 406 -17.53 3.91 2.01
N ARG A 407 -17.26 5.19 1.90
CA ARG A 407 -17.94 6.08 0.95
C ARG A 407 -16.90 6.86 0.15
N ILE A 408 -17.09 6.88 -1.15
CA ILE A 408 -16.41 7.82 -2.03
C ILE A 408 -17.40 8.92 -2.35
N VAL A 409 -17.06 10.16 -1.99
CA VAL A 409 -17.98 11.31 -2.09
C VAL A 409 -17.30 12.40 -2.89
N GLU A 410 -18.03 13.02 -3.82
CA GLU A 410 -17.55 14.18 -4.57
C GLU A 410 -17.17 15.31 -3.62
N GLY A 411 -16.07 15.97 -3.91
CA GLY A 411 -15.52 17.02 -3.07
C GLY A 411 -14.65 16.52 -1.91
N GLN A 412 -14.66 15.21 -1.59
CA GLN A 412 -13.87 14.62 -0.52
C GLN A 412 -12.66 13.84 -1.06
N PRO A 413 -11.61 13.63 -0.26
CA PRO A 413 -10.47 12.83 -0.65
C PRO A 413 -10.80 11.34 -0.64
N ILE A 414 -10.07 10.56 -1.47
CA ILE A 414 -10.03 9.11 -1.34
C ILE A 414 -9.37 8.73 0.00
N GLY A 415 -9.85 7.69 0.68
CA GLY A 415 -9.36 7.28 2.00
C GLY A 415 -10.03 8.01 3.16
N ALA A 416 -11.19 8.60 2.92
CA ALA A 416 -12.04 9.19 3.95
C ALA A 416 -12.70 8.12 4.83
N PHE A 417 -12.80 8.40 6.13
CA PHE A 417 -13.48 7.55 7.10
C PHE A 417 -14.85 8.11 7.43
N TYR A 418 -15.83 7.24 7.43
CA TYR A 418 -17.21 7.55 7.81
C TYR A 418 -17.69 6.61 8.89
N GLY A 419 -18.32 7.13 9.92
CA GLY A 419 -18.82 6.39 11.08
C GLY A 419 -19.51 7.30 12.05
N TYR A 420 -19.63 6.88 13.29
CA TYR A 420 -20.38 7.60 14.32
C TYR A 420 -19.47 8.51 15.14
N ARG A 421 -20.00 9.63 15.64
CA ARG A 421 -19.33 10.43 16.65
C ARG A 421 -19.61 9.85 18.02
N TYR A 422 -18.57 9.46 18.73
CA TYR A 422 -18.64 8.96 20.08
C TYR A 422 -18.73 10.10 21.09
N LYS A 423 -19.67 10.02 22.03
CA LYS A 423 -19.95 11.03 23.05
C LYS A 423 -19.73 10.52 24.47
N GLY A 424 -19.02 9.40 24.65
CA GLY A 424 -18.81 8.78 25.96
C GLY A 424 -19.84 7.69 26.25
N VAL A 425 -20.29 7.63 27.47
CA VAL A 425 -21.17 6.58 28.01
C VAL A 425 -22.42 7.23 28.57
N TYR A 426 -23.59 6.62 28.41
CA TYR A 426 -24.79 7.04 29.12
C TYR A 426 -24.61 6.84 30.63
N GLN A 427 -24.55 7.93 31.40
CA GLN A 427 -24.23 7.84 32.84
C GLN A 427 -25.39 7.36 33.69
N ASN A 428 -26.63 7.70 33.32
CA ASN A 428 -27.86 7.39 34.04
C ASN A 428 -29.02 7.21 33.06
N THR A 429 -30.18 6.80 33.59
CA THR A 429 -31.39 6.56 32.81
C THR A 429 -31.90 7.81 32.10
N ASN A 430 -31.78 9.02 32.70
CA ASN A 430 -32.29 10.24 32.08
C ASN A 430 -31.47 10.61 30.80
N GLU A 431 -30.21 10.24 30.74
CA GLU A 431 -29.39 10.46 29.55
C GLU A 431 -29.78 9.54 28.40
N THR A 432 -30.43 8.40 28.66
CA THR A 432 -30.85 7.46 27.61
C THR A 432 -32.10 7.91 26.85
N TYR A 433 -32.76 8.97 27.29
CA TYR A 433 -33.93 9.46 26.57
C TYR A 433 -33.59 10.24 25.33
N ALA A 434 -34.34 9.98 24.24
CA ALA A 434 -34.24 10.68 22.99
C ALA A 434 -34.60 12.16 23.15
N LYS A 435 -33.86 13.05 22.46
CA LYS A 435 -34.04 14.49 22.53
C LYS A 435 -34.27 15.06 21.13
N ASP A 436 -35.22 16.00 21.04
CA ASP A 436 -35.47 16.75 19.83
C ASP A 436 -34.34 17.76 19.48
N ALA A 437 -34.47 18.48 18.40
CA ALA A 437 -33.51 19.46 17.95
C ALA A 437 -33.32 20.64 18.96
N ALA A 438 -34.34 20.94 19.79
CA ALA A 438 -34.28 21.91 20.84
C ALA A 438 -33.67 21.39 22.15
N GLY A 439 -33.41 20.08 22.23
CA GLY A 439 -32.84 19.41 23.42
C GLY A 439 -33.89 18.94 24.42
N ASN A 440 -35.19 19.02 24.11
CA ASN A 440 -36.26 18.54 24.97
C ASN A 440 -36.42 17.03 24.82
N VAL A 441 -36.81 16.33 25.92
CA VAL A 441 -37.09 14.90 25.89
C VAL A 441 -38.30 14.63 24.99
N MET A 442 -38.16 13.64 24.12
CA MET A 442 -39.24 13.17 23.27
C MET A 442 -40.15 12.19 24.02
N TYR A 443 -41.46 12.25 23.80
CA TYR A 443 -42.44 11.41 24.41
C TYR A 443 -43.24 10.62 23.38
N ASP A 444 -43.64 9.42 23.72
CA ASP A 444 -44.54 8.62 22.92
C ASP A 444 -46.01 9.08 23.06
N VAL A 445 -46.92 8.46 22.31
CA VAL A 445 -48.36 8.79 22.32
C VAL A 445 -49.03 8.62 23.69
N ASN A 446 -48.40 7.91 24.62
CA ASN A 446 -48.86 7.65 25.99
C ASN A 446 -48.19 8.58 27.00
N GLY A 447 -47.39 9.57 26.56
CA GLY A 447 -46.64 10.49 27.44
C GLY A 447 -45.45 9.85 28.15
N LYS A 448 -44.94 8.70 27.68
CA LYS A 448 -43.75 8.06 28.22
C LYS A 448 -42.50 8.53 27.46
N PRO A 449 -41.39 8.87 28.15
CA PRO A 449 -40.15 9.21 27.51
C PRO A 449 -39.68 8.14 26.55
N ILE A 450 -39.30 8.53 25.33
CA ILE A 450 -38.74 7.64 24.30
C ILE A 450 -37.28 7.36 24.65
N THR A 451 -36.93 6.09 24.84
CA THR A 451 -35.54 5.68 25.04
C THR A 451 -34.83 5.56 23.72
N MET A 452 -33.58 6.10 23.60
CA MET A 452 -32.70 5.96 22.48
C MET A 452 -32.50 4.48 22.10
N ARG A 453 -32.21 4.27 20.81
CA ARG A 453 -31.89 2.94 20.28
C ARG A 453 -30.60 3.00 19.46
N ASN A 454 -29.81 1.90 19.54
CA ASN A 454 -28.76 1.62 18.58
C ASN A 454 -29.30 0.57 17.60
N GLY A 455 -29.69 0.98 16.40
CA GLY A 455 -30.49 0.16 15.49
C GLY A 455 -31.84 -0.22 16.11
N SER A 456 -32.10 -1.51 16.27
CA SER A 456 -33.31 -2.03 16.94
C SER A 456 -33.17 -2.19 18.46
N THR A 457 -31.97 -2.07 19.03
CA THR A 457 -31.67 -2.36 20.43
C THR A 457 -31.79 -1.12 21.31
N LEU A 458 -32.55 -1.19 22.39
CA LEU A 458 -32.63 -0.13 23.39
C LEU A 458 -31.27 0.08 24.05
N VAL A 459 -30.95 1.33 24.37
CA VAL A 459 -29.75 1.67 25.14
C VAL A 459 -30.09 1.74 26.63
N TYR A 460 -29.09 1.46 27.45
CA TYR A 460 -29.18 1.50 28.90
C TYR A 460 -28.03 2.30 29.51
N PRO A 461 -28.09 2.72 30.78
CA PRO A 461 -26.93 3.28 31.45
C PRO A 461 -25.72 2.36 31.33
N GLY A 462 -24.56 2.97 31.07
CA GLY A 462 -23.31 2.27 30.78
C GLY A 462 -23.09 1.88 29.32
N ASP A 463 -24.06 2.02 28.43
CA ASP A 463 -23.87 1.77 27.00
C ASP A 463 -23.16 2.95 26.32
N ALA A 464 -22.49 2.65 25.20
CA ALA A 464 -21.85 3.64 24.36
C ALA A 464 -22.86 4.66 23.82
N LYS A 465 -22.57 5.94 24.01
CA LYS A 465 -23.35 7.07 23.54
C LYS A 465 -22.79 7.61 22.25
N TYR A 466 -23.61 7.56 21.20
CA TYR A 466 -23.29 8.13 19.89
C TYR A 466 -24.14 9.37 19.62
N GLU A 467 -23.64 10.28 18.77
CA GLU A 467 -24.40 11.44 18.35
C GLU A 467 -25.53 11.04 17.42
N ASP A 468 -26.76 11.34 17.84
CA ASP A 468 -27.95 11.30 17.02
C ASP A 468 -27.99 12.59 16.19
N VAL A 469 -27.59 12.48 14.92
CA VAL A 469 -27.38 13.66 14.04
C VAL A 469 -28.72 14.19 13.54
N ASN A 470 -29.65 13.31 13.20
CA ASN A 470 -30.96 13.67 12.66
C ASN A 470 -32.04 13.84 13.74
N LYS A 471 -31.71 13.54 15.01
CA LYS A 471 -32.61 13.69 16.18
C LYS A 471 -33.88 12.86 16.08
N ASP A 472 -33.79 11.63 15.53
CA ASP A 472 -34.94 10.73 15.45
C ASP A 472 -35.01 9.70 16.61
N GLY A 473 -34.02 9.71 17.52
CA GLY A 473 -33.93 8.83 18.67
C GLY A 473 -33.34 7.45 18.35
N VAL A 474 -32.85 7.23 17.13
CA VAL A 474 -32.30 5.95 16.69
C VAL A 474 -30.96 6.14 16.02
N ILE A 475 -29.90 5.59 16.58
CA ILE A 475 -28.60 5.58 15.92
C ILE A 475 -28.62 4.55 14.80
N ASN A 476 -28.46 5.03 13.57
CA ASN A 476 -28.53 4.21 12.35
C ASN A 476 -27.65 4.81 11.21
N GLU A 477 -27.86 4.38 9.98
CA GLU A 477 -27.06 4.86 8.83
C GLU A 477 -27.15 6.36 8.56
N LYS A 478 -28.19 7.06 9.06
CA LYS A 478 -28.40 8.50 8.89
C LYS A 478 -27.47 9.33 9.80
N ASP A 479 -26.93 8.71 10.84
CA ASP A 479 -26.02 9.37 11.80
C ASP A 479 -24.55 9.20 11.45
N ILE A 480 -24.27 8.57 10.29
CA ILE A 480 -22.92 8.39 9.81
C ILE A 480 -22.38 9.72 9.25
N VAL A 481 -21.27 10.16 9.82
CA VAL A 481 -20.59 11.42 9.47
C VAL A 481 -19.15 11.18 9.02
N TYR A 482 -18.56 12.19 8.40
CA TYR A 482 -17.13 12.21 8.06
C TYR A 482 -16.28 12.34 9.33
N LEU A 483 -15.33 11.42 9.53
CA LEU A 483 -14.46 11.35 10.71
C LEU A 483 -13.02 11.78 10.43
N GLY A 484 -12.68 12.02 9.17
CA GLY A 484 -11.34 12.35 8.73
C GLY A 484 -10.89 11.46 7.58
N ASN A 485 -9.59 11.52 7.26
CA ASN A 485 -9.02 10.71 6.19
C ASN A 485 -7.59 10.25 6.51
N ALA A 486 -7.13 9.27 5.74
CA ALA A 486 -5.83 8.65 5.90
C ALA A 486 -4.68 9.40 5.20
N ASN A 487 -4.97 10.44 4.42
CA ASN A 487 -3.93 11.17 3.71
C ASN A 487 -3.19 12.10 4.67
N PRO A 488 -1.86 12.03 4.76
CA PRO A 488 -1.10 12.95 5.59
C PRO A 488 -1.23 14.39 5.06
N LYS A 489 -1.34 15.35 5.96
CA LYS A 489 -1.34 16.78 5.61
C LYS A 489 0.03 17.25 5.15
N LEU A 490 1.09 16.64 5.66
CA LEU A 490 2.48 16.90 5.27
C LEU A 490 3.29 15.62 5.40
N ILE A 491 4.07 15.33 4.37
CA ILE A 491 5.13 14.33 4.39
C ILE A 491 6.44 15.08 4.38
N PHE A 492 7.37 14.72 5.24
CA PHE A 492 8.68 15.36 5.28
C PHE A 492 9.78 14.36 5.53
N GLY A 493 10.95 14.68 5.04
CA GLY A 493 12.17 13.94 5.26
C GLY A 493 13.33 14.90 5.44
N GLY A 494 14.43 14.41 5.95
CA GLY A 494 15.63 15.20 6.09
C GLY A 494 16.70 14.46 6.87
N GLY A 495 17.84 15.11 6.98
CA GLY A 495 18.95 14.54 7.71
C GLY A 495 20.17 15.44 7.68
N PHE A 496 21.24 14.94 8.24
CA PHE A 496 22.53 15.59 8.15
C PHE A 496 23.65 14.59 7.91
N SER A 497 24.71 15.05 7.26
CA SER A 497 25.96 14.34 7.11
C SER A 497 27.08 15.19 7.73
N LEU A 498 27.60 14.74 8.86
CA LEU A 498 28.71 15.36 9.56
C LEU A 498 29.97 14.54 9.28
N LYS A 499 30.97 15.17 8.73
CA LYS A 499 32.30 14.55 8.51
C LYS A 499 33.34 15.28 9.33
N TRP A 500 34.17 14.50 10.01
CA TRP A 500 35.34 14.97 10.72
C TRP A 500 36.51 14.06 10.37
N LYS A 501 37.47 14.60 9.60
CA LYS A 501 38.61 13.81 9.08
C LYS A 501 38.09 12.55 8.37
N ASP A 502 38.44 11.40 8.91
CA ASP A 502 38.11 10.07 8.37
C ASP A 502 36.81 9.49 8.92
N LEU A 503 36.17 10.17 9.87
CA LEU A 503 34.91 9.75 10.47
C LEU A 503 33.74 10.55 9.85
N SER A 504 32.64 9.85 9.52
CA SER A 504 31.42 10.51 9.08
C SER A 504 30.19 9.89 9.74
N LEU A 505 29.26 10.75 10.13
CA LEU A 505 27.96 10.39 10.68
C LEU A 505 26.88 10.91 9.74
N THR A 506 26.02 10.01 9.26
CA THR A 506 24.89 10.36 8.38
C THR A 506 23.58 9.90 9.03
N THR A 507 22.58 10.77 9.01
CA THR A 507 21.24 10.50 9.52
C THR A 507 20.20 10.69 8.44
N VAL A 508 19.12 9.92 8.51
CA VAL A 508 17.91 10.12 7.69
C VAL A 508 16.70 10.05 8.59
N PHE A 509 15.93 11.12 8.60
CA PHE A 509 14.64 11.21 9.27
C PHE A 509 13.51 11.19 8.22
N TYR A 510 12.38 10.64 8.61
CA TYR A 510 11.16 10.63 7.82
C TYR A 510 9.95 10.80 8.73
N GLY A 511 8.96 11.55 8.29
CA GLY A 511 7.76 11.75 9.08
C GLY A 511 6.53 12.06 8.25
N ARG A 512 5.38 11.84 8.86
CA ARG A 512 4.06 12.20 8.35
C ARG A 512 3.30 12.95 9.43
N LEU A 513 2.64 14.05 9.05
CA LEU A 513 1.83 14.84 9.95
C LEU A 513 0.36 14.80 9.53
N GLY A 514 -0.53 14.67 10.51
CA GLY A 514 -1.98 14.76 10.32
C GLY A 514 -2.61 13.60 9.56
N GLN A 515 -1.95 12.45 9.49
CA GLN A 515 -2.52 11.20 9.01
C GLN A 515 -3.41 10.60 10.09
N LYS A 516 -4.62 10.15 9.73
CA LYS A 516 -5.48 9.38 10.63
C LYS A 516 -5.51 7.92 10.27
N VAL A 517 -5.70 7.06 11.28
CA VAL A 517 -5.76 5.59 11.15
C VAL A 517 -6.86 5.06 12.06
N ILE A 518 -7.58 4.04 11.61
CA ILE A 518 -8.50 3.28 12.46
C ILE A 518 -7.69 2.25 13.24
N ASN A 519 -7.57 2.42 14.54
CA ASN A 519 -6.91 1.46 15.43
C ASN A 519 -7.83 0.28 15.73
N SER A 520 -7.90 -0.67 14.78
CA SER A 520 -8.71 -1.88 14.92
C SER A 520 -8.18 -2.82 15.99
N ALA A 521 -6.87 -2.79 16.25
CA ALA A 521 -6.26 -3.58 17.32
C ALA A 521 -6.80 -3.13 18.69
N ARG A 522 -6.76 -1.82 18.97
CA ARG A 522 -7.34 -1.24 20.19
C ARG A 522 -8.84 -1.52 20.29
N MET A 523 -9.58 -1.34 19.20
CA MET A 523 -11.01 -1.65 19.15
C MET A 523 -11.30 -3.10 19.54
N ASN A 524 -10.51 -4.05 19.04
CA ASN A 524 -10.68 -5.47 19.36
C ASN A 524 -10.28 -5.81 20.80
N LEU A 525 -9.33 -5.08 21.39
CA LEU A 525 -8.88 -5.27 22.77
C LEU A 525 -9.79 -4.60 23.81
N GLU A 526 -10.64 -3.64 23.40
CA GLU A 526 -11.52 -2.88 24.27
C GLU A 526 -13.02 -3.19 24.09
N ASN A 527 -13.40 -4.07 23.16
CA ASN A 527 -14.80 -4.27 22.79
C ASN A 527 -15.64 -5.03 23.81
N MET A 528 -15.03 -5.85 24.66
CA MET A 528 -15.69 -6.67 25.69
C MET A 528 -16.89 -7.47 25.19
N TYR A 529 -16.90 -7.82 23.91
CA TYR A 529 -18.02 -8.48 23.23
C TYR A 529 -17.85 -9.99 23.12
N GLY A 530 -16.62 -10.48 23.06
CA GLY A 530 -16.28 -11.86 22.80
C GLY A 530 -15.36 -12.47 23.85
N LYS A 531 -14.78 -13.62 23.53
CA LYS A 531 -13.84 -14.38 24.37
C LYS A 531 -12.36 -14.02 24.17
N ASN A 532 -12.09 -12.99 23.40
CA ASN A 532 -10.71 -12.57 23.08
C ASN A 532 -10.04 -11.91 24.30
N ASN A 533 -8.71 -11.97 24.34
CA ASN A 533 -7.94 -11.23 25.33
C ASN A 533 -8.25 -9.73 25.23
N GLN A 534 -8.24 -9.05 26.36
CA GLN A 534 -8.56 -7.64 26.49
C GLN A 534 -7.37 -6.85 27.01
N SER A 535 -7.35 -5.55 26.73
CA SER A 535 -6.38 -4.64 27.32
C SER A 535 -6.77 -4.30 28.78
N THR A 536 -5.80 -3.80 29.54
CA THR A 536 -6.04 -3.34 30.92
C THR A 536 -6.97 -2.13 30.99
N ALA A 537 -7.14 -1.39 29.88
CA ALA A 537 -8.06 -0.25 29.79
C ALA A 537 -9.50 -0.63 30.20
N VAL A 538 -9.96 -1.86 29.90
CA VAL A 538 -11.30 -2.33 30.24
C VAL A 538 -11.56 -2.46 31.76
N LEU A 539 -10.51 -2.38 32.58
CA LEU A 539 -10.67 -2.32 34.04
C LEU A 539 -11.38 -1.06 34.48
N ASN A 540 -11.28 0.02 33.70
CA ASN A 540 -11.92 1.33 33.92
C ASN A 540 -13.29 1.44 33.25
N ARG A 541 -13.89 0.30 32.81
CA ARG A 541 -15.24 0.30 32.22
C ARG A 541 -16.30 0.78 33.20
N TRP A 542 -17.37 1.33 32.68
CA TRP A 542 -18.56 1.67 33.47
C TRP A 542 -19.17 0.41 34.12
N ARG A 543 -19.50 0.47 35.40
CA ARG A 543 -20.10 -0.62 36.20
C ARG A 543 -21.40 -0.23 36.87
N SER A 544 -21.48 1.04 37.32
CA SER A 544 -22.64 1.56 38.04
C SER A 544 -22.75 3.07 37.83
N GLU A 545 -23.94 3.60 38.11
CA GLU A 545 -24.17 5.05 38.13
C GLU A 545 -23.19 5.76 39.08
N GLY A 546 -22.59 6.83 38.60
CA GLY A 546 -21.54 7.59 39.31
C GLY A 546 -20.11 7.30 38.83
N ASP A 547 -19.90 6.24 38.04
CA ASP A 547 -18.58 5.95 37.46
C ASP A 547 -18.21 7.03 36.45
N GLN A 548 -17.03 7.62 36.62
CA GLN A 548 -16.47 8.63 35.69
C GLN A 548 -15.58 7.93 34.66
N THR A 549 -16.16 7.50 33.56
CA THR A 549 -15.44 6.79 32.50
C THR A 549 -16.08 7.03 31.13
N ASP A 550 -15.25 6.92 30.09
CA ASP A 550 -15.63 6.91 28.68
C ASP A 550 -15.61 5.49 28.07
N ILE A 551 -15.36 4.46 28.90
CA ILE A 551 -15.35 3.05 28.46
C ILE A 551 -16.69 2.39 28.83
N PRO A 552 -17.46 1.89 27.84
CA PRO A 552 -18.77 1.31 28.08
C PRO A 552 -18.73 0.08 28.98
N ARG A 553 -19.90 -0.29 29.52
CA ARG A 553 -20.09 -1.54 30.24
C ARG A 553 -19.83 -2.75 29.35
N ALA A 554 -19.47 -3.88 29.94
CA ALA A 554 -19.25 -5.12 29.21
C ALA A 554 -20.59 -5.74 28.78
N LEU A 555 -20.68 -6.08 27.48
CA LEU A 555 -21.82 -6.77 26.87
C LEU A 555 -21.32 -7.97 26.07
N TYR A 556 -21.54 -9.17 26.58
CA TYR A 556 -21.09 -10.39 25.91
C TYR A 556 -22.09 -10.83 24.83
N GLY A 557 -21.66 -10.80 23.58
CA GLY A 557 -22.46 -11.28 22.44
C GLY A 557 -23.69 -10.43 22.10
N MET A 558 -23.86 -9.25 22.70
CA MET A 558 -25.04 -8.39 22.49
C MET A 558 -24.68 -6.90 22.52
N GLY A 559 -25.64 -6.05 22.09
CA GLY A 559 -25.51 -4.60 22.09
C GLY A 559 -24.51 -4.04 21.07
N TYR A 560 -24.35 -2.72 21.10
CA TYR A 560 -23.59 -1.97 20.09
C TYR A 560 -22.62 -0.97 20.74
N ASN A 561 -21.76 -1.45 21.67
CA ASN A 561 -20.84 -0.62 22.44
C ASN A 561 -19.53 -0.29 21.72
N TYR A 562 -19.31 -0.78 20.49
CA TYR A 562 -18.12 -0.48 19.69
C TYR A 562 -18.44 -0.33 18.17
N LEU A 563 -19.50 0.42 17.86
CA LEU A 563 -19.73 0.85 16.48
C LEU A 563 -18.50 1.59 15.94
N GLY A 564 -18.29 1.50 14.63
CA GLY A 564 -17.21 2.22 13.96
C GLY A 564 -17.36 3.72 14.17
N SER A 565 -16.51 4.30 15.02
CA SER A 565 -16.63 5.69 15.47
C SER A 565 -15.26 6.35 15.62
N ASP A 566 -15.27 7.67 15.85
CA ASP A 566 -14.05 8.45 16.11
C ASP A 566 -13.31 8.04 17.39
N ARG A 567 -13.93 7.26 18.29
CA ARG A 567 -13.25 6.66 19.45
C ARG A 567 -12.00 5.88 19.07
N PHE A 568 -12.00 5.23 17.92
CA PHE A 568 -10.91 4.39 17.44
C PHE A 568 -10.18 4.97 16.21
N VAL A 569 -10.50 6.20 15.82
CA VAL A 569 -9.78 6.94 14.77
C VAL A 569 -8.74 7.83 15.44
N GLU A 570 -7.49 7.43 15.33
CA GLU A 570 -6.37 8.10 16.01
C GLU A 570 -5.51 8.90 15.02
N ASP A 571 -4.84 9.94 15.56
CA ASP A 571 -3.79 10.64 14.83
C ASP A 571 -2.51 9.79 14.82
N ALA A 572 -2.09 9.37 13.62
CA ALA A 572 -0.89 8.59 13.39
C ALA A 572 0.29 9.47 12.92
N THR A 573 0.35 10.70 13.39
CA THR A 573 1.52 11.58 13.21
C THR A 573 2.76 10.95 13.81
N TYR A 574 3.87 10.96 13.06
CA TYR A 574 5.13 10.46 13.56
C TYR A 574 6.35 11.08 12.88
N VAL A 575 7.48 10.97 13.57
CA VAL A 575 8.83 11.19 13.06
C VAL A 575 9.68 9.97 13.37
N ARG A 576 10.36 9.42 12.38
CA ARG A 576 11.20 8.23 12.52
C ARG A 576 12.64 8.51 12.10
N LEU A 577 13.59 8.09 12.92
CA LEU A 577 15.00 7.98 12.53
C LEU A 577 15.15 6.71 11.70
N LYS A 578 15.06 6.86 10.37
CA LYS A 578 15.10 5.75 9.41
C LYS A 578 16.47 5.13 9.31
N THR A 579 17.52 5.98 9.33
CA THR A 579 18.90 5.50 9.17
C THR A 579 19.84 6.36 9.99
N LEU A 580 20.75 5.69 10.69
CA LEU A 580 21.91 6.27 11.34
C LEU A 580 23.14 5.48 10.91
N THR A 581 24.03 6.11 10.15
CA THR A 581 25.26 5.46 9.64
C THR A 581 26.49 6.15 10.17
N LEU A 582 27.33 5.40 10.85
CA LEU A 582 28.69 5.79 11.19
C LEU A 582 29.65 5.12 10.21
N CYS A 583 30.47 5.91 9.53
CA CYS A 583 31.47 5.42 8.59
C CYS A 583 32.84 5.89 9.00
N TYR A 584 33.80 4.96 9.06
CA TYR A 584 35.21 5.25 9.28
C TYR A 584 36.04 4.84 8.06
N ASN A 585 36.74 5.81 7.48
CA ASN A 585 37.70 5.57 6.39
C ASN A 585 39.06 5.28 7.03
N VAL A 586 39.55 4.06 6.93
CA VAL A 586 40.85 3.69 7.48
C VAL A 586 41.96 4.44 6.72
N PRO A 587 42.78 5.27 7.39
CA PRO A 587 43.82 6.05 6.72
C PRO A 587 44.81 5.16 5.96
N LYS A 588 45.20 5.55 4.76
CA LYS A 588 46.17 4.81 3.93
C LYS A 588 47.43 4.44 4.64
N LYS A 589 47.89 5.28 5.59
CA LYS A 589 49.08 5.07 6.41
C LYS A 589 49.02 3.78 7.27
N PHE A 590 47.81 3.35 7.65
CA PHE A 590 47.62 2.09 8.37
C PHE A 590 47.51 0.91 7.38
N LEU A 591 46.83 1.11 6.24
CA LEU A 591 46.65 0.05 5.24
C LEU A 591 47.98 -0.37 4.62
N SER A 592 48.86 0.59 4.32
CA SER A 592 50.21 0.30 3.78
C SER A 592 51.09 -0.53 4.70
N LYS A 593 50.85 -0.46 6.02
CA LYS A 593 51.59 -1.29 7.00
C LYS A 593 51.14 -2.75 7.04
N LEU A 594 49.92 -3.04 6.56
CA LEU A 594 49.38 -4.40 6.53
C LEU A 594 49.95 -5.25 5.39
N GLY A 595 50.50 -4.65 4.35
CA GLY A 595 51.13 -5.38 3.24
C GLY A 595 50.22 -6.22 2.36
N TRP A 596 48.87 -6.07 2.48
CA TRP A 596 47.86 -6.89 1.81
C TRP A 596 47.40 -6.34 0.47
N GLY A 597 48.08 -5.34 -0.08
CA GLY A 597 47.66 -4.70 -1.34
C GLY A 597 46.33 -3.89 -1.26
N ILE A 598 45.82 -3.65 -0.05
CA ILE A 598 44.58 -2.91 0.14
C ILE A 598 44.81 -1.42 -0.10
N SER A 599 44.19 -0.86 -1.12
CA SER A 599 44.28 0.56 -1.49
C SER A 599 43.31 1.46 -0.70
N ALA A 600 42.16 0.95 -0.27
CA ALA A 600 41.22 1.64 0.58
C ALA A 600 40.39 0.66 1.44
N CYS A 601 40.06 1.08 2.66
CA CYS A 601 39.17 0.33 3.56
C CYS A 601 38.17 1.31 4.20
N LYS A 602 36.86 0.98 4.11
CA LYS A 602 35.78 1.72 4.77
C LYS A 602 34.98 0.78 5.65
N ILE A 603 34.75 1.17 6.89
CA ILE A 603 33.96 0.41 7.86
C ILE A 603 32.70 1.19 8.15
N TYR A 604 31.54 0.54 8.01
CA TYR A 604 30.25 1.12 8.26
C TYR A 604 29.52 0.38 9.38
N ALA A 605 28.92 1.14 10.28
CA ALA A 605 27.92 0.66 11.23
C ALA A 605 26.63 1.42 10.97
N THR A 606 25.59 0.72 10.53
CA THR A 606 24.30 1.32 10.17
C THR A 606 23.18 0.73 11.01
N GLY A 607 22.42 1.60 11.65
CA GLY A 607 21.16 1.24 12.30
C GLY A 607 19.97 1.74 11.47
N TYR A 608 18.96 0.91 11.32
CA TYR A 608 17.74 1.23 10.62
C TYR A 608 16.55 1.25 11.58
N ASP A 609 15.61 2.16 11.35
CA ASP A 609 14.34 2.31 12.07
C ASP A 609 14.51 2.34 13.61
N LEU A 610 15.54 3.07 14.07
CA LEU A 610 15.99 3.02 15.46
C LEU A 610 15.00 3.60 16.46
N PHE A 611 14.37 4.73 16.11
CA PHE A 611 13.46 5.47 16.97
C PHE A 611 12.28 6.00 16.17
N THR A 612 11.09 5.84 16.74
CA THR A 612 9.85 6.45 16.23
C THR A 612 9.22 7.29 17.32
N PHE A 613 9.03 8.57 17.03
CA PHE A 613 8.37 9.53 17.92
C PHE A 613 6.95 9.71 17.43
N THR A 614 5.97 9.33 18.23
CA THR A 614 4.55 9.36 17.90
C THR A 614 3.69 9.37 19.16
N SER A 615 2.50 9.94 19.08
CA SER A 615 1.44 9.81 20.09
C SER A 615 0.44 8.70 19.77
N TYR A 616 0.62 8.00 18.63
CA TYR A 616 -0.24 6.90 18.24
C TYR A 616 -0.15 5.74 19.24
N SER A 617 -1.30 5.19 19.64
CA SER A 617 -1.37 4.16 20.68
C SER A 617 -1.09 2.73 20.16
N GLY A 618 -1.13 2.52 18.84
CA GLY A 618 -0.85 1.23 18.20
C GLY A 618 0.66 0.92 18.08
N GLN A 619 0.98 -0.22 17.51
CA GLN A 619 2.36 -0.70 17.43
C GLN A 619 3.22 0.11 16.44
N ASP A 620 2.67 0.47 15.30
CA ASP A 620 3.38 1.26 14.28
C ASP A 620 2.42 2.25 13.62
N PRO A 621 2.72 3.58 13.63
CA PRO A 621 1.89 4.59 12.99
C PRO A 621 1.98 4.56 11.45
N GLU A 622 2.98 3.87 10.86
CA GLU A 622 3.18 3.80 9.41
C GLU A 622 2.25 2.79 8.75
N VAL A 623 0.94 2.99 8.91
CA VAL A 623 -0.07 2.15 8.26
C VAL A 623 -0.36 2.70 6.86
N GLY A 624 -0.27 1.83 5.85
CA GLY A 624 -0.56 2.15 4.46
C GLY A 624 -2.03 1.95 4.08
N MET A 625 -2.47 2.66 3.05
CA MET A 625 -3.77 2.42 2.43
C MET A 625 -3.65 1.29 1.39
N PRO A 626 -4.27 0.12 1.61
CA PRO A 626 -4.10 -1.03 0.70
C PRO A 626 -4.66 -0.79 -0.71
N SER A 627 -5.74 -0.03 -0.81
CA SER A 627 -6.35 0.38 -2.08
C SER A 627 -7.25 1.61 -1.91
N ALA A 628 -7.64 2.24 -3.02
CA ALA A 628 -8.57 3.37 -3.01
C ALA A 628 -9.94 3.06 -2.38
N LYS A 629 -10.34 1.79 -2.38
CA LYS A 629 -11.58 1.28 -1.80
C LYS A 629 -11.36 0.56 -0.46
N SER A 630 -10.28 0.87 0.26
CA SER A 630 -9.97 0.24 1.54
C SER A 630 -9.84 1.28 2.63
N LEU A 631 -10.36 0.96 3.79
CA LEU A 631 -10.11 1.73 5.00
C LEU A 631 -8.68 1.47 5.50
N VAL A 632 -8.00 2.51 5.94
CA VAL A 632 -6.69 2.38 6.59
C VAL A 632 -6.90 1.94 8.02
N ARG A 633 -6.62 0.66 8.29
CA ARG A 633 -6.81 0.00 9.58
C ARG A 633 -5.50 -0.59 10.07
N ASP A 634 -5.17 -0.30 11.33
CA ASP A 634 -4.14 -1.06 12.05
C ASP A 634 -4.76 -2.30 12.69
N ASN A 635 -4.43 -3.45 12.15
CA ASN A 635 -4.85 -4.76 12.66
C ASN A 635 -3.76 -5.45 13.49
N ALA A 636 -2.83 -4.68 14.08
CA ALA A 636 -1.65 -5.19 14.79
C ALA A 636 -0.75 -6.06 13.90
N THR A 637 -0.46 -5.58 12.69
CA THR A 637 0.55 -6.22 11.84
C THR A 637 1.94 -6.08 12.48
N THR A 638 2.83 -7.02 12.18
CA THR A 638 4.20 -6.98 12.71
C THR A 638 4.85 -5.62 12.44
N PRO A 639 5.28 -4.89 13.48
CA PRO A 639 5.91 -3.58 13.30
C PRO A 639 7.28 -3.70 12.63
N VAL A 640 7.75 -2.60 12.07
CA VAL A 640 9.09 -2.54 11.49
C VAL A 640 10.13 -2.81 12.58
N SER A 641 10.99 -3.80 12.32
CA SER A 641 12.06 -4.19 13.26
C SER A 641 13.29 -3.29 13.14
N LYS A 642 13.92 -2.99 14.27
CA LYS A 642 15.24 -2.36 14.28
C LYS A 642 16.27 -3.32 13.69
N ARG A 643 17.10 -2.82 12.79
CA ARG A 643 18.14 -3.62 12.14
C ARG A 643 19.49 -2.92 12.25
N TYR A 644 20.51 -3.70 12.58
CA TYR A 644 21.88 -3.24 12.62
C TYR A 644 22.69 -3.97 11.56
N VAL A 645 23.47 -3.23 10.78
CA VAL A 645 24.28 -3.76 9.68
C VAL A 645 25.71 -3.24 9.83
N PHE A 646 26.66 -4.15 9.84
CA PHE A 646 28.08 -3.85 9.77
C PHE A 646 28.59 -4.22 8.37
N ASN A 647 29.30 -3.31 7.74
CA ASN A 647 29.83 -3.51 6.40
C ASN A 647 31.30 -3.06 6.37
N ILE A 648 32.14 -3.86 5.73
CA ILE A 648 33.54 -3.53 5.46
C ILE A 648 33.71 -3.55 3.93
N ASN A 649 34.14 -2.42 3.39
CA ASN A 649 34.43 -2.28 1.96
C ASN A 649 35.93 -2.16 1.77
N LEU A 650 36.51 -3.11 1.04
CA LEU A 650 37.94 -3.18 0.75
C LEU A 650 38.14 -2.99 -0.76
N ASN A 651 39.05 -2.10 -1.12
CA ASN A 651 39.56 -1.96 -2.48
C ASN A 651 41.02 -2.40 -2.47
N PHE A 652 41.36 -3.23 -3.43
CA PHE A 652 42.73 -3.76 -3.63
C PHE A 652 43.42 -3.00 -4.78
#